data_e117939fe303bcbd6493f7032e5c1638
#
_entry.id   e117939fe303bcbd6493f7032e5c1638
#
_cell.length_a   1.000
_cell.length_b   1.000
_cell.length_c   1.000
_cell.angle_alpha   90.00
_cell.angle_beta   90.00
_cell.angle_gamma   90.00
#
_symmetry.space_group_name_H-M   'P 1'
#
loop_
_entity.id
_entity.type
_entity.pdbx_description
1 polymer ?
#
loop_
_entity_poly.entity_id
_entity_poly.type
_entity_poly.pdbx_seq_one_letter_code
_entity_poly.pdbx_strand_id
1 'polypeptide(L)'
;MTLPIMKRRPRFLLLALLGVALAAPEAFAQYIPYFGKNKVNYDKFAWRVYKSPHFEVYYYPEFEQHLGRLTSYLESGYQHVSSELKHEIQSSIPVVFYKTHSEFEQTNLYPDFLPEQVQAFTEPVRNRMVIPVDGAPDRLQGLITHELTHVFEFDLIPQGIFSRNTPLWVGEGLADYMRGEWDSHDLMTVRDAALNDQVPRMTKLDVVGGRVDYNLGHAVFDFMAARFGKEGIRQFIYTLRKSIITTSEDSIYQQAFRMTPKEFDEAFEKWLKEKFKPFRDRQRPTDYGTEISPDPEKTSFSQVYAFAPSPSGELVAAITGNRNDGEADIVMLSTKDGSVVKNLTRGYSGKYESVTFPGENFVTGRTIDFSPKGDVVAFVGRTGKRRSLFLVSPLTGDVVKRIPLELDEVESPCILPNGRQALIAATKEGVADIYLLNLETGEYKNLTQDAFFDANPRISPDGTLVVYNRRISGNYKVVMFPLGNPSRRIDLTYGPFQDMSPYFSNDGSQVLYSSNEDDGIYNLRSIDIKTGVIKQYTDALGGNMVPTPLKTPQGDRIGFISYFKGEYQLYTLDPSEPTKEVEQASSTAPSDVVDFQPDVTHQVVAENKRRKRLFEGLYLEGRPPLNVGFTSNGDFFGGSQVALTDVLGDQSFVFTASSIREYRNYSGQYANLSSRLNWGVQASDFTWYAFSPYQISSFYTRDGALYSERYTGATGFAVYPLNKFNRIQLSAGYFRVKTSYQDPDLQQQILQQAALLGQTGFSLYDGSTLPLSLGYTRETTRFREFGPLSGSTVNVSFEYSPGPGSFLSRKTIDFDARKYLRIGGTSMLLATRVRGFKSTGDQPRYFGFGGNMELRGYNYLSFVGSSGFFANAELRIPLINLMATPIGIMGPVRGTFFGGVGGAHYPGEPFQFWTKGPGVSFVNDPLFGQAVDGRRLVDGRASFGVGVEAFLLGLPMHFDWSWLTDLKVRSTSPRFQFWIGYDF
;
A
#
# COMPACT_ATOMS: atom_id res chain seq x y z
N MET A 1 6.19 11.16 -52.01
CA MET A 1 4.70 11.22 -51.89
C MET A 1 4.35 11.19 -50.41
N THR A 2 4.24 12.35 -49.81
CA THR A 2 3.96 12.55 -48.37
C THR A 2 2.45 12.73 -48.21
N LEU A 3 1.82 11.80 -47.50
CA LEU A 3 0.43 11.89 -47.11
C LEU A 3 0.28 12.81 -45.87
N PRO A 4 -0.68 13.71 -45.79
CA PRO A 4 -0.88 14.60 -44.66
C PRO A 4 -1.57 13.84 -43.53
N ILE A 5 -0.95 13.82 -42.33
CA ILE A 5 -1.47 13.24 -41.10
C ILE A 5 -2.63 14.12 -40.59
N MET A 6 -3.82 13.55 -40.58
CA MET A 6 -5.07 14.16 -40.12
C MET A 6 -5.07 14.45 -38.60
N LYS A 7 -4.91 15.73 -38.23
CA LYS A 7 -5.03 16.24 -36.83
C LYS A 7 -6.49 16.36 -36.30
N ARG A 8 -7.48 15.64 -36.84
CA ARG A 8 -8.91 15.80 -36.46
C ARG A 8 -9.59 14.60 -35.78
N ARG A 9 -8.85 13.55 -35.43
CA ARG A 9 -9.46 12.30 -34.90
C ARG A 9 -9.83 12.25 -33.41
N PRO A 10 -9.21 12.95 -32.43
CA PRO A 10 -9.61 12.79 -31.02
C PRO A 10 -11.01 13.33 -30.71
N ARG A 11 -11.46 14.38 -31.43
CA ARG A 11 -12.81 14.93 -31.21
C ARG A 11 -13.93 14.03 -31.71
N PHE A 12 -13.71 13.25 -32.78
CA PHE A 12 -14.69 12.29 -33.28
C PHE A 12 -14.83 11.08 -32.39
N LEU A 13 -13.75 10.62 -31.78
CA LEU A 13 -13.77 9.50 -30.82
C LEU A 13 -14.45 9.91 -29.51
N LEU A 14 -14.17 11.12 -29.03
CA LEU A 14 -14.83 11.69 -27.85
C LEU A 14 -16.35 11.87 -28.08
N LEU A 15 -16.74 12.36 -29.27
CA LEU A 15 -18.15 12.49 -29.64
C LEU A 15 -18.83 11.14 -29.89
N ALA A 16 -18.11 10.13 -30.40
CA ALA A 16 -18.62 8.78 -30.54
C ALA A 16 -18.76 8.08 -29.17
N LEU A 17 -17.81 8.25 -28.25
CA LEU A 17 -17.89 7.77 -26.87
C LEU A 17 -18.98 8.49 -26.07
N LEU A 18 -19.11 9.82 -26.24
CA LEU A 18 -20.21 10.57 -25.66
C LEU A 18 -21.57 10.13 -26.26
N GLY A 19 -21.62 9.84 -27.56
CA GLY A 19 -22.79 9.29 -28.23
C GLY A 19 -23.17 7.90 -27.75
N VAL A 20 -22.21 7.03 -27.46
CA VAL A 20 -22.42 5.70 -26.87
C VAL A 20 -22.85 5.84 -25.39
N ALA A 21 -22.26 6.76 -24.63
CA ALA A 21 -22.66 7.05 -23.25
C ALA A 21 -24.07 7.67 -23.17
N LEU A 22 -24.46 8.48 -24.14
CA LEU A 22 -25.83 9.08 -24.24
C LEU A 22 -26.86 8.11 -24.85
N ALA A 23 -26.45 7.13 -25.62
CA ALA A 23 -27.30 6.09 -26.21
C ALA A 23 -27.45 4.83 -25.37
N ALA A 24 -26.69 4.70 -24.28
CA ALA A 24 -26.83 3.60 -23.33
C ALA A 24 -27.96 3.92 -22.35
N PRO A 25 -29.16 3.32 -22.46
CA PRO A 25 -30.17 3.45 -21.44
C PRO A 25 -29.62 2.77 -20.17
N GLU A 26 -29.49 3.54 -19.11
CA GLU A 26 -29.18 3.06 -17.76
C GLU A 26 -27.74 2.59 -17.48
N ALA A 27 -26.74 3.44 -17.66
CA ALA A 27 -25.44 3.25 -17.01
C ALA A 27 -25.53 3.66 -15.52
N PHE A 28 -25.85 2.72 -14.64
CA PHE A 28 -25.84 2.94 -13.18
C PHE A 28 -24.48 2.52 -12.62
N ALA A 29 -23.82 3.44 -11.91
CA ALA A 29 -22.67 3.08 -11.08
C ALA A 29 -23.20 2.43 -9.78
N GLN A 30 -22.93 1.15 -9.59
CA GLN A 30 -23.29 0.41 -8.38
C GLN A 30 -22.10 0.44 -7.41
N TYR A 31 -22.34 0.94 -6.19
CA TYR A 31 -21.32 0.99 -5.15
C TYR A 31 -21.29 -0.31 -4.34
N ILE A 32 -20.15 -0.99 -4.32
CA ILE A 32 -19.93 -2.09 -3.39
C ILE A 32 -19.28 -1.55 -2.12
N PRO A 33 -19.81 -1.83 -0.94
CA PRO A 33 -19.15 -1.45 0.28
C PRO A 33 -17.81 -2.21 0.41
N TYR A 34 -16.73 -1.47 0.34
CA TYR A 34 -15.41 -1.91 0.76
C TYR A 34 -15.24 -1.56 2.22
N PHE A 35 -15.04 -2.58 3.05
CA PHE A 35 -15.02 -2.39 4.50
C PHE A 35 -13.68 -1.85 5.00
N GLY A 36 -12.61 -1.96 4.22
CA GLY A 36 -11.27 -1.49 4.56
C GLY A 36 -10.56 -2.34 5.63
N LYS A 37 -9.25 -2.33 5.58
CA LYS A 37 -8.40 -2.86 6.67
C LYS A 37 -8.34 -1.84 7.80
N ASN A 38 -7.96 -2.27 9.00
CA ASN A 38 -7.93 -1.41 10.16
C ASN A 38 -6.54 -0.81 10.37
N LYS A 39 -6.48 0.49 10.56
CA LYS A 39 -5.36 1.12 11.25
C LYS A 39 -5.52 0.84 12.75
N VAL A 40 -4.46 0.41 13.41
CA VAL A 40 -4.52 -0.02 14.80
C VAL A 40 -3.53 0.78 15.61
N ASN A 41 -4.03 1.63 16.49
CA ASN A 41 -3.21 2.34 17.46
C ASN A 41 -2.94 1.40 18.65
N TYR A 42 -1.82 0.70 18.63
CA TYR A 42 -1.42 -0.21 19.69
C TYR A 42 -0.91 0.52 20.92
N ASP A 43 -0.28 1.67 20.72
CA ASP A 43 0.36 2.47 21.75
C ASP A 43 -0.46 3.73 22.07
N LYS A 44 -0.28 4.26 23.26
CA LYS A 44 -0.90 5.50 23.70
C LYS A 44 0.21 6.47 24.08
N PHE A 45 0.44 7.47 23.26
CA PHE A 45 1.50 8.42 23.44
C PHE A 45 1.09 9.61 24.33
N ALA A 46 1.93 9.94 25.32
CA ALA A 46 1.74 11.11 26.19
C ALA A 46 2.39 12.36 25.58
N TRP A 47 1.85 12.84 24.47
CA TRP A 47 2.42 13.88 23.65
C TRP A 47 2.76 15.17 24.40
N ARG A 48 3.96 15.68 24.16
CA ARG A 48 4.50 16.98 24.56
C ARG A 48 4.90 17.77 23.33
N VAL A 49 5.03 19.08 23.51
CA VAL A 49 5.45 20.00 22.44
C VAL A 49 6.64 20.78 22.94
N TYR A 50 7.66 20.87 22.13
CA TYR A 50 8.82 21.72 22.31
C TYR A 50 8.87 22.75 21.18
N LYS A 51 9.04 24.02 21.51
CA LYS A 51 9.17 25.13 20.54
C LYS A 51 10.63 25.55 20.40
N SER A 52 11.18 25.40 19.20
CA SER A 52 12.48 25.93 18.77
C SER A 52 12.29 27.20 17.91
N PRO A 53 13.33 27.83 17.40
CA PRO A 53 13.21 29.04 16.55
C PRO A 53 12.30 28.82 15.33
N HIS A 54 12.42 27.68 14.61
CA HIS A 54 11.66 27.43 13.39
C HIS A 54 10.64 26.31 13.52
N PHE A 55 10.67 25.49 14.59
CA PHE A 55 9.87 24.27 14.69
C PHE A 55 8.98 24.19 15.94
N GLU A 56 7.84 23.50 15.80
CA GLU A 56 7.06 22.92 16.90
C GLU A 56 7.23 21.39 16.90
N VAL A 57 8.07 20.88 17.80
CA VAL A 57 8.44 19.47 17.87
C VAL A 57 7.50 18.73 18.79
N TYR A 58 6.73 17.76 18.23
CA TYR A 58 5.84 16.85 18.96
C TYR A 58 6.60 15.58 19.30
N TYR A 59 6.66 15.25 20.59
CA TYR A 59 7.41 14.12 21.15
C TYR A 59 6.71 13.58 22.41
N TYR A 60 7.18 12.49 22.99
CA TYR A 60 6.67 11.92 24.25
C TYR A 60 7.84 11.61 25.21
N PRO A 61 7.57 11.39 26.53
CA PRO A 61 8.63 11.37 27.57
C PRO A 61 9.76 10.37 27.34
N GLU A 62 9.45 9.19 26.83
CA GLU A 62 10.39 8.09 26.56
C GLU A 62 11.49 8.48 25.54
N PHE A 63 11.29 9.59 24.89
CA PHE A 63 12.08 10.10 23.79
C PHE A 63 12.80 11.42 24.13
N GLU A 64 12.51 11.99 25.29
CA GLU A 64 12.96 13.34 25.67
C GLU A 64 14.49 13.50 25.68
N GLN A 65 15.24 12.43 25.96
CA GLN A 65 16.71 12.44 25.95
C GLN A 65 17.30 12.77 24.56
N HIS A 66 16.59 12.47 23.49
CA HIS A 66 17.03 12.74 22.11
C HIS A 66 16.64 14.13 21.59
N LEU A 67 15.80 14.85 22.32
CA LEU A 67 15.20 16.11 21.86
C LEU A 67 16.25 17.16 21.44
N GLY A 68 17.33 17.34 22.23
CA GLY A 68 18.40 18.31 21.92
C GLY A 68 19.12 18.01 20.61
N ARG A 69 19.50 16.74 20.41
CA ARG A 69 20.13 16.28 19.18
C ARG A 69 19.23 16.46 17.98
N LEU A 70 17.98 16.03 18.07
CA LEU A 70 17.03 16.10 16.96
C LEU A 70 16.66 17.53 16.59
N THR A 71 16.50 18.40 17.59
CA THR A 71 16.28 19.82 17.32
C THR A 71 17.51 20.47 16.66
N SER A 72 18.72 20.04 17.04
CA SER A 72 19.93 20.49 16.37
C SER A 72 19.97 20.06 14.90
N TYR A 73 19.53 18.83 14.58
CA TYR A 73 19.42 18.35 13.21
C TYR A 73 18.40 19.15 12.40
N LEU A 74 17.23 19.43 12.97
CA LEU A 74 16.19 20.25 12.34
C LEU A 74 16.69 21.65 12.02
N GLU A 75 17.31 22.34 12.99
CA GLU A 75 17.80 23.72 12.81
C GLU A 75 18.98 23.78 11.83
N SER A 76 19.87 22.77 11.83
CA SER A 76 20.93 22.63 10.83
C SER A 76 20.39 22.43 9.43
N GLY A 77 19.43 21.53 9.26
CA GLY A 77 18.74 21.31 8.00
C GLY A 77 18.03 22.57 7.49
N TYR A 78 17.36 23.30 8.39
CA TYR A 78 16.70 24.56 8.04
C TYR A 78 17.70 25.60 7.53
N GLN A 79 18.79 25.82 8.24
CA GLN A 79 19.85 26.74 7.81
C GLN A 79 20.43 26.37 6.47
N HIS A 80 20.68 25.08 6.24
CA HIS A 80 21.20 24.56 4.96
C HIS A 80 20.21 24.82 3.82
N VAL A 81 18.98 24.31 3.89
CA VAL A 81 17.99 24.43 2.81
C VAL A 81 17.59 25.90 2.56
N SER A 82 17.39 26.68 3.63
CA SER A 82 17.08 28.10 3.52
C SER A 82 18.16 28.87 2.77
N SER A 83 19.44 28.62 3.11
CA SER A 83 20.57 29.28 2.45
C SER A 83 20.72 28.88 0.98
N GLU A 84 20.50 27.60 0.66
CA GLU A 84 20.60 27.07 -0.71
C GLU A 84 19.46 27.60 -1.60
N LEU A 85 18.23 27.63 -1.10
CA LEU A 85 17.07 28.12 -1.85
C LEU A 85 16.87 29.64 -1.76
N LYS A 86 17.59 30.33 -0.87
CA LYS A 86 17.40 31.75 -0.54
C LYS A 86 15.94 32.06 -0.20
N HIS A 87 15.37 31.24 0.64
CA HIS A 87 13.98 31.34 1.06
C HIS A 87 13.85 31.06 2.55
N GLU A 88 12.96 31.79 3.22
CA GLU A 88 12.65 31.63 4.64
C GLU A 88 11.17 31.34 4.82
N ILE A 89 10.85 30.37 5.67
CA ILE A 89 9.49 30.01 6.03
C ILE A 89 9.06 30.86 7.24
N GLN A 90 7.96 31.58 7.09
CA GLN A 90 7.50 32.54 8.10
C GLN A 90 6.73 31.89 9.26
N SER A 91 6.16 30.70 9.03
CA SER A 91 5.40 29.95 10.04
C SER A 91 6.25 28.88 10.72
N SER A 92 5.96 28.61 11.99
CA SER A 92 6.59 27.49 12.68
C SER A 92 6.19 26.16 12.04
N ILE A 93 7.15 25.26 11.82
CA ILE A 93 6.99 23.99 11.13
C ILE A 93 6.66 22.91 12.16
N PRO A 94 5.50 22.24 12.08
CA PRO A 94 5.18 21.11 12.97
C PRO A 94 5.97 19.85 12.58
N VAL A 95 6.67 19.26 13.55
CA VAL A 95 7.42 18.01 13.38
C VAL A 95 6.94 16.99 14.40
N VAL A 96 6.52 15.83 13.95
CA VAL A 96 6.06 14.72 14.79
C VAL A 96 7.10 13.60 14.76
N PHE A 97 7.77 13.39 15.88
CA PHE A 97 8.74 12.32 16.01
C PHE A 97 8.15 11.08 16.65
N TYR A 98 8.46 9.93 16.08
CA TYR A 98 8.20 8.60 16.65
C TYR A 98 9.52 7.91 16.99
N LYS A 99 9.55 7.16 18.09
CA LYS A 99 10.77 6.46 18.51
C LYS A 99 11.19 5.38 17.53
N THR A 100 10.22 4.70 16.94
CA THR A 100 10.45 3.58 16.02
C THR A 100 9.57 3.67 14.78
N HIS A 101 9.95 2.99 13.73
CA HIS A 101 9.15 2.85 12.51
C HIS A 101 7.79 2.19 12.81
N SER A 102 7.75 1.18 13.69
CA SER A 102 6.50 0.52 14.10
C SER A 102 5.52 1.45 14.85
N GLU A 103 6.03 2.46 15.56
CA GLU A 103 5.21 3.51 16.16
C GLU A 103 4.76 4.54 15.12
N PHE A 104 5.65 4.91 14.19
CA PHE A 104 5.38 5.83 13.08
C PHE A 104 4.22 5.34 12.20
N GLU A 105 4.14 4.05 11.89
CA GLU A 105 3.04 3.49 11.11
C GLU A 105 1.66 3.61 11.79
N GLN A 106 1.60 3.91 13.09
CA GLN A 106 0.36 4.17 13.83
C GLN A 106 -0.14 5.61 13.68
N THR A 107 0.62 6.50 13.02
CA THR A 107 0.23 7.91 12.87
C THR A 107 -1.15 8.06 12.22
N ASN A 108 -1.99 8.95 12.74
CA ASN A 108 -3.29 9.26 12.15
C ASN A 108 -3.23 10.31 11.03
N LEU A 109 -2.03 10.82 10.73
CA LEU A 109 -1.80 11.83 9.69
C LEU A 109 -1.85 11.28 8.27
N TYR A 110 -1.68 10.00 8.12
CA TYR A 110 -1.88 9.31 6.84
C TYR A 110 -3.17 8.48 6.94
N PRO A 111 -4.16 8.71 6.06
CA PRO A 111 -5.49 8.10 6.23
C PRO A 111 -5.52 6.58 5.98
N ASP A 112 -4.57 6.06 5.22
CA ASP A 112 -4.46 4.63 4.88
C ASP A 112 -3.27 3.97 5.61
N PHE A 113 -2.90 2.75 5.24
CA PHE A 113 -1.69 2.09 5.73
C PHE A 113 -0.46 2.72 5.13
N LEU A 114 0.51 3.07 5.98
CA LEU A 114 1.85 3.41 5.53
C LEU A 114 2.52 2.12 5.02
N PRO A 115 3.00 2.10 3.78
CA PRO A 115 3.86 1.03 3.30
C PRO A 115 5.14 0.95 4.14
N GLU A 116 5.65 -0.26 4.39
CA GLU A 116 6.85 -0.48 5.20
C GLU A 116 8.11 0.21 4.64
N GLN A 117 8.11 0.54 3.33
CA GLN A 117 9.20 1.25 2.66
C GLN A 117 9.20 2.77 2.91
N VAL A 118 8.10 3.34 3.41
CA VAL A 118 8.03 4.78 3.70
C VAL A 118 8.81 5.07 4.97
N GLN A 119 9.94 5.73 4.84
CA GLN A 119 10.83 6.03 5.97
C GLN A 119 10.36 7.25 6.78
N ALA A 120 9.81 8.25 6.13
CA ALA A 120 9.22 9.45 6.70
C ALA A 120 8.25 10.05 5.69
N PHE A 121 7.54 11.10 6.03
CA PHE A 121 6.79 11.88 5.04
C PHE A 121 6.52 13.30 5.52
N THR A 122 6.35 14.20 4.55
CA THR A 122 5.92 15.58 4.75
C THR A 122 4.55 15.80 4.09
N GLU A 123 3.61 16.29 4.87
CA GLU A 123 2.24 16.53 4.41
C GLU A 123 2.13 17.94 3.79
N PRO A 124 1.68 18.05 2.51
CA PRO A 124 1.80 19.30 1.74
C PRO A 124 0.86 20.43 2.18
N VAL A 125 -0.31 20.10 2.76
CA VAL A 125 -1.31 21.13 3.06
C VAL A 125 -0.93 21.97 4.29
N ARG A 126 -0.23 21.36 5.22
CA ARG A 126 0.14 21.97 6.52
C ARG A 126 1.62 21.95 6.79
N ASN A 127 2.40 21.49 5.84
CA ASN A 127 3.85 21.38 5.95
C ASN A 127 4.30 20.66 7.24
N ARG A 128 3.57 19.55 7.62
CA ARG A 128 3.93 18.75 8.79
C ARG A 128 4.89 17.64 8.39
N MET A 129 5.97 17.51 9.12
CA MET A 129 6.92 16.42 8.97
C MET A 129 6.61 15.32 9.98
N VAL A 130 6.66 14.06 9.56
CA VAL A 130 6.45 12.89 10.43
C VAL A 130 7.60 11.92 10.23
N ILE A 131 8.40 11.71 11.30
CA ILE A 131 9.72 11.07 11.20
C ILE A 131 9.92 10.05 12.32
N PRO A 132 10.22 8.78 12.03
CA PRO A 132 10.79 7.85 13.02
C PRO A 132 12.29 8.11 13.21
N VAL A 133 12.81 7.82 14.40
CA VAL A 133 14.18 8.21 14.78
C VAL A 133 15.06 7.00 15.15
N ASP A 134 14.74 5.83 14.62
CA ASP A 134 15.47 4.58 14.82
C ASP A 134 16.65 4.36 13.87
N GLY A 135 16.95 5.33 13.01
CA GLY A 135 18.10 5.29 12.10
C GLY A 135 19.41 5.78 12.71
N ALA A 136 20.53 5.44 12.09
CA ALA A 136 21.85 5.98 12.44
C ALA A 136 21.88 7.51 12.34
N PRO A 137 22.67 8.21 13.19
CA PRO A 137 22.64 9.67 13.31
C PRO A 137 22.82 10.43 11.98
N ASP A 138 23.79 10.05 11.15
CA ASP A 138 24.06 10.66 9.85
C ASP A 138 22.92 10.42 8.85
N ARG A 139 22.35 9.22 8.82
CA ARG A 139 21.19 8.92 7.98
C ARG A 139 19.94 9.67 8.44
N LEU A 140 19.74 9.79 9.74
CA LEU A 140 18.62 10.55 10.30
C LEU A 140 18.71 12.04 9.95
N GLN A 141 19.92 12.64 10.00
CA GLN A 141 20.14 14.02 9.54
C GLN A 141 19.77 14.16 8.05
N GLY A 142 20.22 13.22 7.20
CA GLY A 142 19.88 13.22 5.78
C GLY A 142 18.36 13.11 5.55
N LEU A 143 17.68 12.22 6.26
CA LEU A 143 16.23 12.06 6.20
C LEU A 143 15.49 13.32 6.63
N ILE A 144 15.90 13.95 7.74
CA ILE A 144 15.33 15.21 8.21
C ILE A 144 15.51 16.32 7.16
N THR A 145 16.69 16.42 6.53
CA THR A 145 16.94 17.41 5.48
C THR A 145 16.09 17.16 4.22
N HIS A 146 15.92 15.90 3.85
CA HIS A 146 15.05 15.49 2.75
C HIS A 146 13.59 15.94 3.00
N GLU A 147 13.01 15.56 4.14
CA GLU A 147 11.64 15.91 4.50
C GLU A 147 11.44 17.43 4.66
N LEU A 148 12.42 18.10 5.23
CA LEU A 148 12.38 19.56 5.35
C LEU A 148 12.42 20.25 3.98
N THR A 149 13.11 19.68 3.00
CA THR A 149 13.13 20.23 1.64
C THR A 149 11.74 20.23 1.02
N HIS A 150 10.93 19.20 1.28
CA HIS A 150 9.53 19.20 0.87
C HIS A 150 8.71 20.33 1.53
N VAL A 151 8.98 20.65 2.80
CA VAL A 151 8.34 21.82 3.44
C VAL A 151 8.66 23.11 2.69
N PHE A 152 9.93 23.31 2.30
CA PHE A 152 10.35 24.45 1.48
C PHE A 152 9.76 24.40 0.07
N GLU A 153 9.70 23.22 -0.57
CA GLU A 153 9.06 23.02 -1.87
C GLU A 153 7.59 23.45 -1.84
N PHE A 154 6.82 22.96 -0.87
CA PHE A 154 5.39 23.25 -0.74
C PHE A 154 5.11 24.73 -0.40
N ASP A 155 6.00 25.38 0.35
CA ASP A 155 5.90 26.81 0.62
C ASP A 155 6.28 27.65 -0.61
N LEU A 156 7.30 27.22 -1.35
CA LEU A 156 7.73 27.90 -2.60
C LEU A 156 6.75 27.69 -3.75
N ILE A 157 6.23 26.47 -3.91
CA ILE A 157 5.33 26.07 -5.01
C ILE A 157 3.96 25.70 -4.43
N PRO A 158 3.11 26.69 -4.11
CA PRO A 158 1.83 26.44 -3.47
C PRO A 158 0.95 25.56 -4.35
N GLN A 159 0.40 24.51 -3.77
CA GLN A 159 -0.53 23.59 -4.42
C GLN A 159 -1.91 24.28 -4.54
N GLY A 160 -2.17 25.01 -5.62
CA GLY A 160 -3.43 25.73 -5.90
C GLY A 160 -4.36 24.99 -6.86
N ILE A 161 -5.67 25.31 -6.87
CA ILE A 161 -6.63 24.75 -7.84
C ILE A 161 -6.18 25.04 -9.29
N PHE A 162 -5.51 26.15 -9.48
CA PHE A 162 -4.97 26.58 -10.77
C PHE A 162 -3.46 26.37 -10.91
N SER A 163 -2.81 25.83 -9.88
CA SER A 163 -1.39 25.49 -9.91
C SER A 163 -1.16 24.27 -10.79
N ARG A 164 -0.04 24.22 -11.49
CA ARG A 164 0.41 23.04 -12.18
C ARG A 164 0.89 22.01 -11.14
N ASN A 165 0.55 20.75 -11.33
CA ASN A 165 1.15 19.68 -10.52
C ASN A 165 2.65 19.59 -10.83
N THR A 166 3.47 19.60 -9.78
CA THR A 166 4.91 19.39 -9.88
C THR A 166 5.14 17.90 -10.16
N PRO A 167 5.94 17.53 -11.18
CA PRO A 167 6.31 16.14 -11.38
C PRO A 167 7.04 15.57 -10.15
N LEU A 168 6.78 14.29 -9.81
CA LEU A 168 7.33 13.64 -8.61
C LEU A 168 8.86 13.75 -8.54
N TRP A 169 9.56 13.55 -9.66
CA TRP A 169 11.02 13.64 -9.72
C TRP A 169 11.59 15.03 -9.35
N VAL A 170 10.78 16.09 -9.48
CA VAL A 170 11.22 17.46 -9.11
C VAL A 170 11.26 17.59 -7.59
N GLY A 171 10.21 17.21 -6.89
CA GLY A 171 10.14 17.26 -5.43
C GLY A 171 11.17 16.32 -4.79
N GLU A 172 11.11 15.03 -5.16
CA GLU A 172 11.99 14.00 -4.59
C GLU A 172 13.46 14.22 -4.98
N GLY A 173 13.72 14.59 -6.23
CA GLY A 173 15.08 14.89 -6.69
C GLY A 173 15.68 16.12 -6.02
N LEU A 174 14.88 17.18 -5.78
CA LEU A 174 15.33 18.34 -5.01
C LEU A 174 15.63 17.95 -3.56
N ALA A 175 14.79 17.15 -2.94
CA ALA A 175 14.96 16.69 -1.57
C ALA A 175 16.22 15.85 -1.40
N ASP A 176 16.48 14.91 -2.32
CA ASP A 176 17.70 14.11 -2.33
C ASP A 176 18.94 14.94 -2.66
N TYR A 177 18.85 15.91 -3.57
CA TYR A 177 19.95 16.85 -3.84
C TYR A 177 20.31 17.70 -2.60
N MET A 178 19.32 18.19 -1.85
CA MET A 178 19.54 18.94 -0.62
C MET A 178 20.02 18.07 0.54
N ARG A 179 19.70 16.79 0.56
CA ARG A 179 20.25 15.82 1.51
C ARG A 179 21.77 15.76 1.44
N GLY A 180 22.36 15.96 0.27
CA GLY A 180 23.78 16.10 0.04
C GLY A 180 24.42 14.90 -0.64
N GLU A 181 25.35 14.19 0.01
CA GLU A 181 26.17 13.15 -0.62
C GLU A 181 25.37 11.96 -1.16
N TRP A 182 25.86 11.42 -2.30
CA TRP A 182 25.31 10.22 -2.88
C TRP A 182 25.59 8.98 -2.02
N ASP A 183 24.55 8.22 -1.73
CA ASP A 183 24.73 6.83 -1.33
C ASP A 183 25.21 6.02 -2.54
N SER A 184 26.19 5.14 -2.34
CA SER A 184 26.75 4.30 -3.44
C SER A 184 25.71 3.43 -4.12
N HIS A 185 24.67 3.01 -3.39
CA HIS A 185 23.57 2.23 -3.92
C HIS A 185 22.67 3.09 -4.83
N ASP A 186 22.39 4.34 -4.44
CA ASP A 186 21.62 5.27 -5.26
C ASP A 186 22.38 5.63 -6.55
N LEU A 187 23.68 5.91 -6.42
CA LEU A 187 24.55 6.16 -7.56
C LEU A 187 24.67 4.97 -8.51
N MET A 188 24.64 3.73 -7.99
CA MET A 188 24.60 2.49 -8.75
C MET A 188 23.42 2.47 -9.73
N THR A 189 22.23 2.87 -9.27
CA THR A 189 21.01 2.86 -10.12
C THR A 189 21.09 3.87 -11.25
N VAL A 190 21.64 5.06 -11.00
CA VAL A 190 21.85 6.11 -12.02
C VAL A 190 22.90 5.69 -13.05
N ARG A 191 24.00 5.10 -12.58
CA ARG A 191 25.08 4.57 -13.46
C ARG A 191 24.56 3.47 -14.35
N ASP A 192 23.82 2.51 -13.78
CA ASP A 192 23.23 1.40 -14.54
C ASP A 192 22.27 1.92 -15.62
N ALA A 193 21.37 2.84 -15.29
CA ALA A 193 20.46 3.45 -16.25
C ALA A 193 21.21 4.17 -17.39
N ALA A 194 22.27 4.91 -17.06
CA ALA A 194 23.06 5.66 -18.04
C ALA A 194 23.84 4.75 -19.01
N LEU A 195 24.42 3.64 -18.49
CA LEU A 195 25.24 2.73 -19.28
C LEU A 195 24.41 1.72 -20.10
N ASN A 196 23.17 1.46 -19.71
CA ASN A 196 22.26 0.54 -20.41
C ASN A 196 21.20 1.25 -21.28
N ASP A 197 21.36 2.55 -21.56
CA ASP A 197 20.42 3.37 -22.35
C ASP A 197 18.97 3.36 -21.80
N GLN A 198 18.84 3.32 -20.47
CA GLN A 198 17.55 3.26 -19.77
C GLN A 198 17.15 4.58 -19.10
N VAL A 199 17.83 5.68 -19.41
CA VAL A 199 17.48 7.01 -18.89
C VAL A 199 16.18 7.48 -19.55
N PRO A 200 15.09 7.66 -18.79
CA PRO A 200 13.83 8.13 -19.34
C PRO A 200 13.92 9.63 -19.68
N ARG A 201 12.97 10.11 -20.45
CA ARG A 201 12.80 11.56 -20.67
C ARG A 201 12.19 12.17 -19.42
N MET A 202 13.01 12.77 -18.57
CA MET A 202 12.58 13.31 -17.28
C MET A 202 11.48 14.37 -17.42
N THR A 203 11.56 15.19 -18.46
CA THR A 203 10.54 16.23 -18.72
C THR A 203 9.17 15.69 -19.10
N LYS A 204 9.05 14.39 -19.43
CA LYS A 204 7.81 13.72 -19.83
C LYS A 204 7.31 12.72 -18.78
N LEU A 205 8.00 12.58 -17.66
CA LEU A 205 7.63 11.71 -16.57
C LEU A 205 6.54 12.38 -15.71
N ASP A 206 5.28 12.07 -15.99
CA ASP A 206 4.18 12.57 -15.18
C ASP A 206 3.92 11.68 -13.97
N VAL A 207 4.11 10.37 -14.08
CA VAL A 207 3.99 9.40 -12.99
C VAL A 207 4.79 8.13 -13.35
N VAL A 208 5.99 8.02 -12.80
CA VAL A 208 6.65 6.73 -12.62
C VAL A 208 6.89 6.62 -11.13
N GLY A 209 6.56 5.59 -10.45
CA GLY A 209 6.88 5.40 -9.04
C GLY A 209 8.20 4.67 -8.88
N GLY A 210 8.85 4.87 -7.75
CA GLY A 210 10.02 4.11 -7.36
C GLY A 210 11.33 4.91 -7.41
N ARG A 211 12.43 4.25 -7.07
CA ARG A 211 13.77 4.84 -6.95
C ARG A 211 14.28 5.58 -8.18
N VAL A 212 13.78 5.24 -9.36
CA VAL A 212 14.18 5.94 -10.61
C VAL A 212 13.88 7.43 -10.50
N ASP A 213 12.72 7.81 -9.97
CA ASP A 213 12.32 9.21 -9.85
C ASP A 213 13.18 9.96 -8.83
N TYR A 214 13.50 9.32 -7.70
CA TYR A 214 14.38 9.87 -6.67
C TYR A 214 15.81 10.04 -7.20
N ASN A 215 16.42 8.95 -7.64
CA ASN A 215 17.84 8.93 -7.97
C ASN A 215 18.15 9.68 -9.27
N LEU A 216 17.35 9.49 -10.34
CA LEU A 216 17.50 10.28 -11.55
C LEU A 216 17.06 11.73 -11.35
N GLY A 217 16.07 11.99 -10.50
CA GLY A 217 15.71 13.34 -10.06
C GLY A 217 16.88 14.06 -9.42
N HIS A 218 17.56 13.43 -8.44
CA HIS A 218 18.79 13.95 -7.84
C HIS A 218 19.86 14.24 -8.91
N ALA A 219 20.09 13.29 -9.81
CA ALA A 219 21.06 13.48 -10.90
C ALA A 219 20.70 14.63 -11.85
N VAL A 220 19.42 14.93 -12.07
CA VAL A 220 18.98 16.12 -12.83
C VAL A 220 19.37 17.41 -12.10
N PHE A 221 19.23 17.47 -10.78
CA PHE A 221 19.67 18.63 -10.00
C PHE A 221 21.20 18.78 -9.97
N ASP A 222 21.96 17.68 -9.90
CA ASP A 222 23.41 17.67 -10.13
C ASP A 222 23.79 18.25 -11.49
N PHE A 223 23.09 17.81 -12.55
CA PHE A 223 23.29 18.34 -13.90
C PHE A 223 22.96 19.83 -13.97
N MET A 224 21.85 20.26 -13.37
CA MET A 224 21.50 21.68 -13.30
C MET A 224 22.57 22.49 -12.58
N ALA A 225 23.06 22.00 -11.44
CA ALA A 225 24.14 22.63 -10.70
C ALA A 225 25.45 22.73 -11.50
N ALA A 226 25.81 21.65 -12.20
CA ALA A 226 27.04 21.58 -12.99
C ALA A 226 26.99 22.50 -14.22
N ARG A 227 25.83 22.63 -14.87
CA ARG A 227 25.69 23.38 -16.12
C ARG A 227 25.25 24.83 -15.94
N PHE A 228 24.35 25.10 -14.99
CA PHE A 228 23.71 26.39 -14.80
C PHE A 228 24.01 27.01 -13.42
N GLY A 229 24.76 26.29 -12.57
CA GLY A 229 25.06 26.68 -11.20
C GLY A 229 23.82 26.58 -10.29
N LYS A 230 24.01 26.84 -8.99
CA LYS A 230 22.91 26.85 -8.00
C LYS A 230 21.83 27.86 -8.34
N GLU A 231 22.19 28.96 -9.03
CA GLU A 231 21.22 29.94 -9.49
C GLU A 231 20.26 29.37 -10.55
N GLY A 232 20.74 28.47 -11.41
CA GLY A 232 19.88 27.76 -12.37
C GLY A 232 18.80 26.92 -11.70
N ILE A 233 19.13 26.25 -10.59
CA ILE A 233 18.15 25.50 -9.77
C ILE A 233 17.10 26.46 -9.20
N ARG A 234 17.52 27.57 -8.58
CA ARG A 234 16.60 28.57 -8.02
C ARG A 234 15.69 29.15 -9.11
N GLN A 235 16.25 29.51 -10.26
CA GLN A 235 15.48 30.02 -11.40
C GLN A 235 14.42 29.02 -11.86
N PHE A 236 14.73 27.73 -11.87
CA PHE A 236 13.78 26.68 -12.22
C PHE A 236 12.63 26.60 -11.22
N ILE A 237 12.93 26.52 -9.92
CA ILE A 237 11.94 26.44 -8.85
C ILE A 237 11.04 27.71 -8.84
N TYR A 238 11.62 28.90 -8.99
CA TYR A 238 10.84 30.14 -9.06
C TYR A 238 10.01 30.27 -10.36
N THR A 239 10.42 29.62 -11.45
CA THR A 239 9.63 29.52 -12.67
C THR A 239 8.44 28.58 -12.48
N LEU A 240 8.63 27.46 -11.83
CA LEU A 240 7.56 26.53 -11.44
C LEU A 240 6.54 27.21 -10.52
N ARG A 241 6.99 27.97 -9.53
CA ARG A 241 6.12 28.77 -8.63
C ARG A 241 5.16 29.67 -9.39
N LYS A 242 5.60 30.29 -10.48
CA LYS A 242 4.79 31.20 -11.31
C LYS A 242 3.92 30.48 -12.33
N SER A 243 4.11 29.19 -12.52
CA SER A 243 3.38 28.42 -13.53
C SER A 243 1.97 28.05 -13.05
N ILE A 244 1.02 28.10 -13.99
CA ILE A 244 -0.36 27.66 -13.80
C ILE A 244 -0.67 26.50 -14.74
N ILE A 245 -1.83 25.86 -14.57
CA ILE A 245 -2.24 24.68 -15.38
C ILE A 245 -2.09 24.90 -16.89
N THR A 246 -2.31 26.13 -17.36
CA THR A 246 -2.19 26.48 -18.79
C THR A 246 -0.78 26.81 -19.24
N THR A 247 0.21 26.91 -18.32
CA THR A 247 1.60 27.15 -18.66
C THR A 247 2.20 25.93 -19.36
N SER A 248 2.75 26.11 -20.56
CA SER A 248 3.36 25.00 -21.29
C SER A 248 4.75 24.64 -20.69
N GLU A 249 5.13 23.37 -20.80
CA GLU A 249 6.48 22.92 -20.41
C GLU A 249 7.56 23.70 -21.17
N ASP A 250 7.39 23.90 -22.48
CA ASP A 250 8.32 24.68 -23.29
C ASP A 250 8.59 26.05 -22.66
N SER A 251 7.54 26.72 -22.16
CA SER A 251 7.68 28.04 -21.52
C SER A 251 8.52 27.96 -20.24
N ILE A 252 8.35 26.92 -19.42
CA ILE A 252 9.09 26.72 -18.17
C ILE A 252 10.59 26.52 -18.46
N TYR A 253 10.92 25.58 -19.35
CA TYR A 253 12.31 25.27 -19.68
C TYR A 253 13.00 26.41 -20.45
N GLN A 254 12.28 27.10 -21.33
CA GLN A 254 12.78 28.32 -22.00
C GLN A 254 13.10 29.44 -21.02
N GLN A 255 12.26 29.70 -20.03
CA GLN A 255 12.49 30.73 -19.04
C GLN A 255 13.62 30.37 -18.08
N ALA A 256 13.70 29.11 -17.64
CA ALA A 256 14.70 28.66 -16.67
C ALA A 256 16.08 28.45 -17.31
N PHE A 257 16.15 27.84 -18.50
CA PHE A 257 17.39 27.32 -19.06
C PHE A 257 17.66 27.76 -20.49
N ARG A 258 16.73 28.49 -21.13
CA ARG A 258 16.78 28.87 -22.56
C ARG A 258 16.88 27.67 -23.50
N MET A 259 16.24 26.58 -23.12
CA MET A 259 16.21 25.30 -23.85
C MET A 259 14.77 24.82 -23.95
N THR A 260 14.49 23.99 -24.95
CA THR A 260 13.25 23.20 -24.97
C THR A 260 13.37 22.00 -24.03
N PRO A 261 12.25 21.41 -23.55
CA PRO A 261 12.29 20.16 -22.75
C PRO A 261 13.10 19.05 -23.40
N LYS A 262 12.97 18.88 -24.72
CA LYS A 262 13.71 17.88 -25.49
C LYS A 262 15.23 18.13 -25.45
N GLU A 263 15.66 19.35 -25.69
CA GLU A 263 17.08 19.73 -25.62
C GLU A 263 17.65 19.55 -24.23
N PHE A 264 16.85 19.79 -23.20
CA PHE A 264 17.23 19.57 -21.80
C PHE A 264 17.44 18.07 -21.53
N ASP A 265 16.48 17.19 -21.89
CA ASP A 265 16.61 15.74 -21.74
C ASP A 265 17.81 15.18 -22.47
N GLU A 266 18.05 15.59 -23.73
CA GLU A 266 19.20 15.16 -24.54
C GLU A 266 20.53 15.62 -23.91
N ALA A 267 20.58 16.81 -23.36
CA ALA A 267 21.77 17.33 -22.67
C ALA A 267 22.05 16.60 -21.37
N PHE A 268 21.02 16.28 -20.60
CA PHE A 268 21.11 15.51 -19.36
C PHE A 268 21.61 14.08 -19.63
N GLU A 269 20.99 13.37 -20.57
CA GLU A 269 21.40 12.01 -20.94
C GLU A 269 22.86 11.98 -21.42
N LYS A 270 23.27 12.96 -22.26
CA LYS A 270 24.65 13.09 -22.72
C LYS A 270 25.62 13.32 -21.55
N TRP A 271 25.25 14.19 -20.61
CA TRP A 271 26.06 14.48 -19.43
C TRP A 271 26.25 13.25 -18.55
N LEU A 272 25.19 12.47 -18.31
CA LEU A 272 25.27 11.21 -17.56
C LEU A 272 26.17 10.18 -18.26
N LYS A 273 26.02 10.00 -19.58
CA LYS A 273 26.84 9.07 -20.37
C LYS A 273 28.33 9.42 -20.33
N GLU A 274 28.66 10.71 -20.40
CA GLU A 274 30.08 11.15 -20.28
C GLU A 274 30.58 10.95 -18.82
N LYS A 275 29.77 11.23 -17.79
CA LYS A 275 30.14 11.02 -16.38
C LYS A 275 30.48 9.56 -16.11
N PHE A 276 29.70 8.62 -16.65
CA PHE A 276 29.87 7.19 -16.39
C PHE A 276 30.62 6.42 -17.47
N LYS A 277 31.10 7.09 -18.52
CA LYS A 277 31.88 6.48 -19.58
C LYS A 277 33.07 5.62 -19.11
N PRO A 278 33.85 5.98 -18.07
CA PRO A 278 34.95 5.14 -17.58
C PRO A 278 34.54 3.74 -17.12
N PHE A 279 33.26 3.53 -16.79
CA PHE A 279 32.75 2.25 -16.26
C PHE A 279 32.18 1.32 -17.34
N ARG A 280 32.13 1.75 -18.60
CA ARG A 280 31.44 1.03 -19.69
C ARG A 280 32.02 -0.36 -19.97
N ASP A 281 33.33 -0.53 -19.77
CA ASP A 281 34.06 -1.76 -20.13
C ASP A 281 34.12 -2.77 -18.97
N ARG A 282 33.44 -2.48 -17.84
CA ARG A 282 33.34 -3.41 -16.71
C ARG A 282 32.44 -4.60 -17.04
N GLN A 283 32.61 -5.67 -16.27
CA GLN A 283 31.95 -6.95 -16.49
C GLN A 283 30.45 -6.89 -16.19
N ARG A 284 29.66 -7.56 -17.01
CA ARG A 284 28.26 -7.83 -16.78
C ARG A 284 28.10 -9.05 -15.86
N PRO A 285 26.99 -9.22 -15.14
CA PRO A 285 26.79 -10.39 -14.28
C PRO A 285 26.96 -11.74 -14.98
N THR A 286 26.58 -11.81 -16.27
CA THR A 286 26.70 -13.00 -17.12
C THR A 286 28.13 -13.34 -17.53
N ASP A 287 29.09 -12.42 -17.39
CA ASP A 287 30.51 -12.65 -17.76
C ASP A 287 31.26 -13.47 -16.70
N TYR A 288 30.77 -13.46 -15.45
CA TYR A 288 31.38 -14.16 -14.30
C TYR A 288 30.42 -15.04 -13.52
N GLY A 289 29.11 -14.98 -13.76
CA GLY A 289 28.09 -15.67 -12.96
C GLY A 289 27.05 -16.41 -13.80
N THR A 290 26.40 -17.37 -13.18
CA THR A 290 25.25 -18.08 -13.71
C THR A 290 23.99 -17.62 -12.99
N GLU A 291 22.98 -17.15 -13.72
CA GLU A 291 21.74 -16.70 -13.17
C GLU A 291 20.88 -17.88 -12.68
N ILE A 292 20.29 -17.71 -11.47
CA ILE A 292 19.34 -18.63 -10.84
C ILE A 292 18.12 -17.89 -10.30
N SER A 293 17.78 -16.74 -10.91
CA SER A 293 16.56 -16.00 -10.60
C SER A 293 15.31 -16.71 -11.13
N PRO A 294 14.12 -16.44 -10.58
CA PRO A 294 12.88 -16.90 -11.18
C PRO A 294 12.69 -16.27 -12.57
N ASP A 295 12.38 -17.09 -13.57
CA ASP A 295 12.10 -16.62 -14.93
C ASP A 295 10.77 -15.81 -14.95
N PRO A 296 10.81 -14.50 -15.23
CA PRO A 296 9.63 -13.66 -15.23
C PRO A 296 8.63 -13.96 -16.35
N GLU A 297 9.03 -14.68 -17.40
CA GLU A 297 8.12 -15.11 -18.47
C GLU A 297 7.29 -16.33 -18.05
N LYS A 298 7.85 -17.20 -17.19
CA LYS A 298 7.21 -18.43 -16.72
C LYS A 298 6.49 -18.28 -15.39
N THR A 299 6.86 -17.29 -14.59
CA THR A 299 6.33 -17.11 -13.23
C THR A 299 5.85 -15.67 -12.99
N SER A 300 5.08 -15.46 -11.91
CA SER A 300 4.72 -14.12 -11.46
C SER A 300 5.81 -13.46 -10.61
N PHE A 301 6.86 -14.20 -10.30
CA PHE A 301 7.96 -13.69 -9.48
C PHE A 301 8.97 -12.96 -10.36
N SER A 302 9.54 -11.91 -9.78
CA SER A 302 10.54 -11.09 -10.46
C SER A 302 11.75 -10.96 -9.53
N GLN A 303 12.32 -9.89 -9.35
CA GLN A 303 13.49 -9.54 -8.54
C GLN A 303 13.67 -10.35 -7.24
N VAL A 304 14.91 -10.62 -6.87
CA VAL A 304 15.28 -11.28 -5.62
C VAL A 304 15.91 -10.26 -4.66
N TYR A 305 15.30 -10.08 -3.49
CA TYR A 305 15.73 -9.09 -2.49
C TYR A 305 16.58 -9.69 -1.37
N ALA A 306 16.35 -10.94 -1.03
CA ALA A 306 17.12 -11.68 -0.04
C ALA A 306 17.04 -13.17 -0.34
N PHE A 307 18.02 -13.94 0.08
CA PHE A 307 18.02 -15.39 -0.06
C PHE A 307 18.83 -16.09 1.04
N ALA A 308 18.48 -17.35 1.26
CA ALA A 308 19.20 -18.25 2.15
C ALA A 308 19.30 -19.65 1.50
N PRO A 309 20.49 -20.23 1.39
CA PRO A 309 20.66 -21.56 0.81
C PRO A 309 20.19 -22.66 1.77
N SER A 310 19.64 -23.73 1.22
CA SER A 310 19.45 -24.98 1.96
C SER A 310 20.80 -25.62 2.30
N PRO A 311 20.89 -26.44 3.36
CA PRO A 311 22.14 -27.09 3.71
C PRO A 311 22.69 -28.02 2.62
N SER A 312 21.82 -28.56 1.76
CA SER A 312 22.24 -29.36 0.59
C SER A 312 22.75 -28.53 -0.58
N GLY A 313 22.46 -27.22 -0.59
CA GLY A 313 22.80 -26.32 -1.70
C GLY A 313 21.95 -26.54 -2.96
N GLU A 314 21.01 -27.48 -2.98
CA GLU A 314 20.13 -27.74 -4.14
C GLU A 314 18.98 -26.72 -4.27
N LEU A 315 18.61 -26.10 -3.15
CA LEU A 315 17.53 -25.12 -3.07
C LEU A 315 17.99 -23.85 -2.38
N VAL A 316 17.35 -22.75 -2.69
CA VAL A 316 17.42 -21.50 -1.93
C VAL A 316 16.02 -21.04 -1.57
N ALA A 317 15.83 -20.57 -0.33
CA ALA A 317 14.68 -19.79 0.03
C ALA A 317 14.95 -18.32 -0.35
N ALA A 318 14.10 -17.72 -1.16
CA ALA A 318 14.30 -16.36 -1.66
C ALA A 318 13.08 -15.49 -1.39
N ILE A 319 13.32 -14.24 -0.98
CA ILE A 319 12.29 -13.21 -0.92
C ILE A 319 12.24 -12.54 -2.29
N THR A 320 11.10 -12.64 -2.96
CA THR A 320 10.92 -12.15 -4.34
C THR A 320 9.70 -11.25 -4.44
N GLY A 321 9.71 -10.30 -5.37
CA GLY A 321 8.53 -9.54 -5.74
C GLY A 321 7.52 -10.43 -6.48
N ASN A 322 6.27 -10.39 -6.07
CA ASN A 322 5.17 -11.06 -6.78
C ASN A 322 4.37 -10.05 -7.59
N ARG A 323 4.57 -10.03 -8.91
CA ARG A 323 3.88 -9.11 -9.83
C ARG A 323 2.37 -9.25 -9.82
N ASN A 324 1.85 -10.43 -9.48
CA ASN A 324 0.41 -10.64 -9.40
C ASN A 324 -0.20 -10.04 -8.13
N ASP A 325 0.55 -9.99 -7.02
CA ASP A 325 0.05 -9.50 -5.73
C ASP A 325 0.52 -8.09 -5.40
N GLY A 326 1.59 -7.61 -6.07
CA GLY A 326 2.26 -6.36 -5.73
C GLY A 326 2.91 -6.40 -4.33
N GLU A 327 3.20 -7.60 -3.82
CA GLU A 327 3.81 -7.84 -2.51
C GLU A 327 5.00 -8.79 -2.66
N ALA A 328 5.84 -8.87 -1.63
CA ALA A 328 6.92 -9.84 -1.60
C ALA A 328 6.44 -11.19 -1.05
N ASP A 329 6.89 -12.26 -1.68
CA ASP A 329 6.68 -13.65 -1.23
C ASP A 329 8.03 -14.32 -0.95
N ILE A 330 7.99 -15.34 -0.09
CA ILE A 330 9.13 -16.26 0.11
C ILE A 330 8.89 -17.50 -0.73
N VAL A 331 9.80 -17.74 -1.67
CA VAL A 331 9.73 -18.89 -2.57
C VAL A 331 10.96 -19.78 -2.42
N MET A 332 10.78 -21.08 -2.67
CA MET A 332 11.87 -22.03 -2.83
C MET A 332 12.27 -22.09 -4.29
N LEU A 333 13.52 -21.79 -4.60
CA LEU A 333 14.11 -21.86 -5.94
C LEU A 333 15.11 -23.01 -6.03
N SER A 334 15.16 -23.66 -7.19
CA SER A 334 16.19 -24.60 -7.55
C SER A 334 17.48 -23.86 -7.90
N THR A 335 18.61 -24.25 -7.30
CA THR A 335 19.92 -23.67 -7.63
C THR A 335 20.46 -24.11 -9.00
N LYS A 336 19.83 -25.09 -9.61
CA LYS A 336 20.18 -25.62 -10.92
C LYS A 336 19.78 -24.67 -12.06
N ASP A 337 18.57 -24.11 -11.96
CA ASP A 337 17.93 -23.42 -13.08
C ASP A 337 17.00 -22.26 -12.67
N GLY A 338 16.97 -21.87 -11.39
CA GLY A 338 16.10 -20.80 -10.89
C GLY A 338 14.60 -21.14 -10.88
N SER A 339 14.23 -22.39 -11.18
CA SER A 339 12.82 -22.77 -11.20
C SER A 339 12.17 -22.67 -9.81
N VAL A 340 10.95 -22.15 -9.79
CA VAL A 340 10.16 -22.01 -8.55
C VAL A 340 9.58 -23.35 -8.16
N VAL A 341 10.09 -23.93 -7.08
CA VAL A 341 9.62 -25.21 -6.53
C VAL A 341 8.36 -25.01 -5.70
N LYS A 342 8.32 -23.95 -4.87
CA LYS A 342 7.20 -23.67 -3.97
C LYS A 342 7.16 -22.25 -3.50
N ASN A 343 5.96 -21.69 -3.32
CA ASN A 343 5.72 -20.44 -2.58
C ASN A 343 5.33 -20.80 -1.13
N LEU A 344 6.15 -20.39 -0.15
CA LEU A 344 5.96 -20.67 1.27
C LEU A 344 4.96 -19.71 1.94
N THR A 345 4.75 -18.52 1.38
CA THR A 345 3.97 -17.44 2.00
C THR A 345 2.65 -17.16 1.31
N ARG A 346 2.25 -17.97 0.36
CA ARG A 346 1.01 -17.79 -0.38
C ARG A 346 -0.19 -17.62 0.55
N GLY A 347 -0.90 -16.51 0.38
CA GLY A 347 -2.11 -16.23 1.15
C GLY A 347 -1.87 -16.00 2.65
N TYR A 348 -0.80 -15.35 3.01
CA TYR A 348 -0.34 -15.21 4.39
C TYR A 348 -1.17 -14.31 5.30
N SER A 349 -2.09 -13.51 4.79
CA SER A 349 -2.90 -12.55 5.58
C SER A 349 -3.68 -13.12 6.78
N GLY A 350 -3.68 -14.44 6.98
CA GLY A 350 -4.24 -15.07 8.18
C GLY A 350 -3.20 -15.47 9.22
N LYS A 351 -1.92 -15.44 8.90
CA LYS A 351 -0.81 -15.93 9.74
C LYS A 351 0.08 -14.79 10.24
N TYR A 352 0.38 -13.82 9.39
CA TYR A 352 1.17 -12.61 9.66
C TYR A 352 0.70 -11.46 8.75
N GLU A 353 1.03 -10.22 9.11
CA GLU A 353 0.54 -9.02 8.43
C GLU A 353 1.42 -8.61 7.25
N SER A 354 2.73 -8.81 7.39
CA SER A 354 3.73 -8.61 6.33
C SER A 354 4.95 -9.51 6.53
N VAL A 355 5.70 -9.74 5.45
CA VAL A 355 7.06 -10.28 5.46
C VAL A 355 8.00 -9.10 5.40
N THR A 356 8.93 -9.00 6.34
CA THR A 356 9.98 -7.99 6.30
C THR A 356 11.05 -8.42 5.29
N PHE A 357 11.38 -7.54 4.36
CA PHE A 357 12.50 -7.74 3.44
C PHE A 357 13.54 -6.63 3.62
N PRO A 358 14.80 -6.87 3.24
CA PRO A 358 15.82 -5.84 3.33
C PRO A 358 15.33 -4.59 2.62
N GLY A 359 15.48 -3.45 3.26
CA GLY A 359 15.26 -2.17 2.62
C GLY A 359 16.12 -2.08 1.35
N GLU A 360 15.78 -1.14 0.50
CA GLU A 360 16.46 -0.95 -0.79
C GLU A 360 18.00 -0.81 -0.68
N ASN A 361 18.54 -0.57 0.50
CA ASN A 361 19.98 -0.40 0.71
C ASN A 361 20.71 -1.70 1.07
N PHE A 362 20.04 -2.84 1.22
CA PHE A 362 20.63 -4.11 1.70
C PHE A 362 21.46 -3.98 2.99
N VAL A 363 21.37 -2.82 3.65
CA VAL A 363 22.13 -2.49 4.87
C VAL A 363 21.64 -3.32 6.04
N THR A 364 20.34 -3.62 6.03
CA THR A 364 19.66 -4.37 7.09
C THR A 364 19.81 -5.89 6.93
N GLY A 365 20.57 -6.32 5.93
CA GLY A 365 21.01 -7.69 5.75
C GLY A 365 19.96 -8.68 5.27
N ARG A 366 20.22 -9.94 5.54
CA ARG A 366 19.36 -11.04 5.17
C ARG A 366 18.23 -11.17 6.18
N THR A 367 17.01 -10.89 5.80
CA THR A 367 15.83 -11.08 6.65
C THR A 367 15.32 -12.53 6.63
N ILE A 368 16.09 -13.45 6.05
CA ILE A 368 15.78 -14.87 5.91
C ILE A 368 17.00 -15.75 6.20
N ASP A 369 16.77 -16.92 6.81
CA ASP A 369 17.81 -17.92 7.03
C ASP A 369 17.25 -19.35 6.97
N PHE A 370 18.12 -20.33 6.70
CA PHE A 370 17.78 -21.73 6.70
C PHE A 370 18.36 -22.42 7.94
N SER A 371 17.60 -23.32 8.58
CA SER A 371 18.17 -24.12 9.65
C SER A 371 19.26 -25.04 9.15
N PRO A 372 20.30 -25.34 9.96
CA PRO A 372 21.37 -26.28 9.60
C PRO A 372 20.88 -27.69 9.24
N LYS A 373 19.69 -28.08 9.72
CA LYS A 373 19.05 -29.36 9.38
C LYS A 373 18.18 -29.29 8.12
N GLY A 374 17.89 -28.10 7.60
CA GLY A 374 17.02 -27.93 6.45
C GLY A 374 15.52 -28.13 6.75
N ASP A 375 15.14 -28.23 8.02
CA ASP A 375 13.77 -28.52 8.45
C ASP A 375 12.90 -27.28 8.61
N VAL A 376 13.51 -26.08 8.77
CA VAL A 376 12.80 -24.82 8.86
C VAL A 376 13.53 -23.70 8.09
N VAL A 377 12.72 -22.77 7.59
CA VAL A 377 13.15 -21.46 7.10
C VAL A 377 12.73 -20.42 8.13
N ALA A 378 13.69 -19.63 8.60
CA ALA A 378 13.45 -18.52 9.51
C ALA A 378 13.32 -17.22 8.72
N PHE A 379 12.33 -16.41 9.03
CA PHE A 379 12.23 -15.05 8.51
C PHE A 379 11.58 -14.12 9.51
N VAL A 380 11.78 -12.83 9.34
CA VAL A 380 11.15 -11.80 10.15
C VAL A 380 9.84 -11.37 9.49
N GLY A 381 8.79 -11.34 10.28
CA GLY A 381 7.48 -10.89 9.85
C GLY A 381 6.79 -10.08 10.93
N ARG A 382 5.77 -9.31 10.54
CA ARG A 382 5.02 -8.45 11.44
C ARG A 382 3.72 -9.10 11.88
N THR A 383 3.38 -8.92 13.15
CA THR A 383 2.05 -9.26 13.69
C THR A 383 1.69 -8.26 14.79
N GLY A 384 0.71 -7.42 14.51
CA GLY A 384 0.37 -6.30 15.38
C GLY A 384 1.48 -5.26 15.41
N LYS A 385 1.84 -4.77 16.60
CA LYS A 385 2.89 -3.76 16.76
C LYS A 385 4.31 -4.31 16.75
N ARG A 386 4.48 -5.64 16.80
CA ARG A 386 5.77 -6.29 17.02
C ARG A 386 6.22 -7.06 15.81
N ARG A 387 7.51 -6.99 15.55
CA ARG A 387 8.18 -7.96 14.69
C ARG A 387 8.31 -9.29 15.44
N SER A 388 8.23 -10.37 14.70
CA SER A 388 8.37 -11.74 15.23
C SER A 388 9.26 -12.53 14.30
N LEU A 389 10.07 -13.43 14.89
CA LEU A 389 10.74 -14.45 14.11
C LEU A 389 9.77 -15.60 13.85
N PHE A 390 9.54 -15.89 12.57
CA PHE A 390 8.76 -17.03 12.12
C PHE A 390 9.68 -18.16 11.66
N LEU A 391 9.37 -19.37 12.10
CA LEU A 391 9.96 -20.61 11.62
C LEU A 391 8.89 -21.32 10.81
N VAL A 392 9.13 -21.55 9.52
CA VAL A 392 8.19 -22.22 8.62
C VAL A 392 8.80 -23.47 8.01
N SER A 393 7.97 -24.48 7.78
CA SER A 393 8.37 -25.69 7.08
C SER A 393 8.62 -25.39 5.59
N PRO A 394 9.81 -25.68 5.04
CA PRO A 394 10.08 -25.53 3.62
C PRO A 394 9.24 -26.47 2.76
N LEU A 395 8.75 -27.56 3.32
CA LEU A 395 7.94 -28.57 2.62
C LEU A 395 6.47 -28.13 2.50
N THR A 396 5.87 -27.59 3.56
CA THR A 396 4.44 -27.27 3.60
C THR A 396 4.13 -25.77 3.54
N GLY A 397 5.07 -24.90 3.99
CA GLY A 397 4.84 -23.47 4.20
C GLY A 397 4.04 -23.18 5.47
N ASP A 398 3.86 -24.20 6.34
CA ASP A 398 3.18 -24.00 7.60
C ASP A 398 4.10 -23.36 8.62
N VAL A 399 3.52 -22.48 9.45
CA VAL A 399 4.23 -21.89 10.57
C VAL A 399 4.43 -22.95 11.66
N VAL A 400 5.68 -23.39 11.84
CA VAL A 400 6.08 -24.32 12.88
C VAL A 400 6.14 -23.62 14.23
N LYS A 401 6.70 -22.39 14.25
CA LYS A 401 6.82 -21.58 15.45
C LYS A 401 6.81 -20.10 15.12
N ARG A 402 6.25 -19.32 16.02
CA ARG A 402 6.33 -17.87 16.05
C ARG A 402 6.95 -17.44 17.37
N ILE A 403 7.97 -16.61 17.31
CA ILE A 403 8.68 -16.07 18.47
C ILE A 403 8.49 -14.55 18.47
N PRO A 404 7.56 -14.01 19.28
CA PRO A 404 7.40 -12.57 19.43
C PRO A 404 8.59 -11.99 20.20
N LEU A 405 9.11 -10.86 19.75
CA LEU A 405 10.25 -10.20 20.35
C LEU A 405 9.86 -8.81 20.88
N GLU A 406 10.33 -8.48 22.09
CA GLU A 406 10.12 -7.16 22.70
C GLU A 406 11.31 -6.24 22.37
N LEU A 407 11.60 -6.12 21.07
CA LEU A 407 12.62 -5.27 20.48
C LEU A 407 11.92 -4.31 19.51
N ASP A 408 12.50 -3.14 19.30
CA ASP A 408 11.89 -2.10 18.46
C ASP A 408 11.85 -2.55 17.01
N GLU A 409 13.02 -2.98 16.46
CA GLU A 409 13.15 -3.58 15.14
C GLU A 409 13.96 -4.87 15.24
N VAL A 410 13.72 -5.83 14.34
CA VAL A 410 14.43 -7.12 14.30
C VAL A 410 14.74 -7.47 12.87
N GLU A 411 15.97 -7.88 12.61
CA GLU A 411 16.47 -8.21 11.29
C GLU A 411 17.52 -9.32 11.32
N SER A 412 17.89 -9.78 10.14
CA SER A 412 19.08 -10.64 9.91
C SER A 412 19.17 -11.89 10.78
N PRO A 413 18.14 -12.75 10.85
CA PRO A 413 18.24 -13.98 11.61
C PRO A 413 19.35 -14.88 11.07
N CYS A 414 20.07 -15.55 11.98
CA CYS A 414 21.08 -16.54 11.66
C CYS A 414 20.99 -17.69 12.68
N ILE A 415 20.46 -18.84 12.26
CA ILE A 415 20.30 -20.00 13.13
C ILE A 415 21.66 -20.66 13.38
N LEU A 416 22.00 -20.88 14.64
CA LEU A 416 23.23 -21.49 15.03
C LEU A 416 23.28 -22.99 14.64
N PRO A 417 24.50 -23.60 14.49
CA PRO A 417 24.64 -25.00 14.17
C PRO A 417 23.93 -25.96 15.13
N ASN A 418 23.73 -25.56 16.39
CA ASN A 418 22.97 -26.34 17.38
C ASN A 418 21.45 -26.41 17.10
N GLY A 419 20.92 -25.58 16.20
CA GLY A 419 19.51 -25.54 15.84
C GLY A 419 18.56 -25.04 16.95
N ARG A 420 19.08 -24.58 18.10
CA ARG A 420 18.28 -24.13 19.26
C ARG A 420 18.38 -22.63 19.51
N GLN A 421 19.37 -21.99 18.95
CA GLN A 421 19.65 -20.57 19.12
C GLN A 421 19.79 -19.90 17.75
N ALA A 422 19.58 -18.60 17.72
CA ALA A 422 19.82 -17.76 16.56
C ALA A 422 20.49 -16.45 16.98
N LEU A 423 21.34 -15.89 16.11
CA LEU A 423 21.73 -14.50 16.16
C LEU A 423 20.68 -13.69 15.44
N ILE A 424 20.41 -12.49 15.93
CA ILE A 424 19.57 -11.47 15.27
C ILE A 424 20.26 -10.13 15.41
N ALA A 425 20.12 -9.26 14.41
CA ALA A 425 20.33 -7.83 14.58
C ALA A 425 19.01 -7.21 15.05
N ALA A 426 19.06 -6.35 16.05
CA ALA A 426 17.85 -5.72 16.54
C ALA A 426 18.13 -4.35 17.14
N THR A 427 17.17 -3.44 16.96
CA THR A 427 17.20 -2.10 17.55
C THR A 427 16.45 -2.11 18.88
N LYS A 428 17.06 -1.48 19.87
CA LYS A 428 16.43 -1.18 21.15
C LYS A 428 16.85 0.22 21.59
N GLU A 429 15.85 1.07 21.88
CA GLU A 429 16.09 2.44 22.35
C GLU A 429 16.97 3.27 21.38
N GLY A 430 16.82 3.02 20.07
CA GLY A 430 17.53 3.75 19.03
C GLY A 430 18.97 3.27 18.74
N VAL A 431 19.41 2.16 19.34
CA VAL A 431 20.71 1.53 19.07
C VAL A 431 20.51 0.13 18.50
N ALA A 432 21.19 -0.16 17.40
CA ALA A 432 21.15 -1.47 16.77
C ALA A 432 22.33 -2.35 17.24
N ASP A 433 22.01 -3.48 17.85
CA ASP A 433 22.96 -4.43 18.42
C ASP A 433 22.73 -5.87 17.91
N ILE A 434 23.71 -6.72 18.14
CA ILE A 434 23.60 -8.16 17.89
C ILE A 434 23.11 -8.88 19.15
N TYR A 435 22.06 -9.68 19.00
CA TYR A 435 21.44 -10.45 20.07
C TYR A 435 21.56 -11.95 19.82
N LEU A 436 21.74 -12.73 20.89
CA LEU A 436 21.60 -14.18 20.89
C LEU A 436 20.20 -14.53 21.41
N LEU A 437 19.41 -15.17 20.58
CA LEU A 437 18.02 -15.56 20.83
C LEU A 437 17.93 -17.07 21.06
N ASN A 438 17.26 -17.48 22.12
CA ASN A 438 16.86 -18.87 22.34
C ASN A 438 15.54 -19.15 21.59
N LEU A 439 15.58 -20.06 20.61
CA LEU A 439 14.42 -20.39 19.77
C LEU A 439 13.33 -21.18 20.52
N GLU A 440 13.65 -21.81 21.65
CA GLU A 440 12.66 -22.55 22.44
C GLU A 440 11.90 -21.63 23.41
N THR A 441 12.64 -20.78 24.16
CA THR A 441 12.07 -19.93 25.21
C THR A 441 11.66 -18.55 24.72
N GLY A 442 12.30 -18.03 23.65
CA GLY A 442 12.17 -16.65 23.18
C GLY A 442 13.03 -15.66 23.98
N GLU A 443 13.83 -16.13 24.95
CA GLU A 443 14.74 -15.26 25.70
C GLU A 443 15.90 -14.82 24.80
N TYR A 444 16.33 -13.56 24.96
CA TYR A 444 17.43 -13.01 24.20
C TYR A 444 18.44 -12.27 25.08
N LYS A 445 19.69 -12.26 24.64
CA LYS A 445 20.80 -11.58 25.30
C LYS A 445 21.51 -10.67 24.30
N ASN A 446 21.74 -9.40 24.66
CA ASN A 446 22.55 -8.48 23.90
C ASN A 446 24.04 -8.89 23.97
N LEU A 447 24.71 -8.98 22.83
CA LEU A 447 26.12 -9.40 22.74
C LEU A 447 27.06 -8.21 22.52
N THR A 448 26.60 -7.14 21.85
CA THR A 448 27.48 -6.02 21.48
C THR A 448 27.36 -4.83 22.42
N GLN A 449 26.19 -4.45 22.82
CA GLN A 449 25.85 -3.48 23.88
C GLN A 449 26.77 -2.24 23.91
N ASP A 450 26.83 -1.50 22.80
CA ASP A 450 27.61 -0.28 22.70
C ASP A 450 26.87 0.79 21.86
N ALA A 451 27.55 1.89 21.50
CA ALA A 451 26.92 3.02 20.79
C ALA A 451 26.99 2.87 19.25
N PHE A 452 27.61 1.83 18.73
CA PHE A 452 27.69 1.59 17.30
C PHE A 452 26.39 0.97 16.78
N PHE A 453 26.15 1.11 15.47
CA PHE A 453 25.08 0.41 14.77
C PHE A 453 25.64 -0.90 14.20
N ASP A 454 25.23 -2.01 14.79
CA ASP A 454 25.65 -3.36 14.44
C ASP A 454 24.55 -4.09 13.65
N ALA A 455 24.92 -4.77 12.56
CA ALA A 455 24.01 -5.43 11.64
C ALA A 455 24.58 -6.74 11.06
N ASN A 456 23.77 -7.52 10.37
CA ASN A 456 24.18 -8.68 9.55
C ASN A 456 25.00 -9.75 10.28
N PRO A 457 24.63 -10.22 11.47
CA PRO A 457 25.41 -11.25 12.16
C PRO A 457 25.38 -12.59 11.42
N ARG A 458 26.54 -13.26 11.36
CA ARG A 458 26.66 -14.63 10.86
C ARG A 458 27.61 -15.43 11.77
N ILE A 459 27.30 -16.70 11.95
CA ILE A 459 28.07 -17.61 12.74
C ILE A 459 29.01 -18.44 11.84
N SER A 460 30.21 -18.75 12.32
CA SER A 460 31.13 -19.70 11.66
C SER A 460 30.54 -21.11 11.61
N PRO A 461 30.93 -21.95 10.63
CA PRO A 461 30.42 -23.34 10.53
C PRO A 461 30.60 -24.19 11.78
N ASP A 462 31.65 -23.94 12.56
CA ASP A 462 31.92 -24.60 13.84
C ASP A 462 31.17 -24.01 15.05
N GLY A 463 30.45 -22.89 14.84
CA GLY A 463 29.65 -22.23 15.87
C GLY A 463 30.46 -21.39 16.88
N THR A 464 31.72 -21.08 16.62
CA THR A 464 32.62 -20.44 17.60
C THR A 464 32.84 -18.96 17.38
N LEU A 465 32.76 -18.49 16.13
CA LEU A 465 33.03 -17.10 15.74
C LEU A 465 31.78 -16.44 15.15
N VAL A 466 31.57 -15.21 15.53
CA VAL A 466 30.52 -14.35 14.95
C VAL A 466 31.17 -13.26 14.10
N VAL A 467 30.76 -13.12 12.86
CA VAL A 467 31.10 -11.99 11.99
C VAL A 467 29.86 -11.13 11.80
N TYR A 468 30.02 -9.81 11.73
CA TYR A 468 28.92 -8.87 11.62
C TYR A 468 29.37 -7.55 11.01
N ASN A 469 28.43 -6.72 10.62
CA ASN A 469 28.71 -5.34 10.21
C ASN A 469 28.63 -4.39 11.40
N ARG A 470 29.58 -3.49 11.50
CA ARG A 470 29.60 -2.38 12.44
C ARG A 470 29.74 -1.06 11.68
N ARG A 471 28.91 -0.08 12.02
CA ARG A 471 28.98 1.24 11.41
C ARG A 471 30.02 2.10 12.15
N ILE A 472 31.10 2.45 11.45
CA ILE A 472 32.23 3.25 11.97
C ILE A 472 32.40 4.46 11.04
N SER A 473 32.35 5.68 11.58
CA SER A 473 32.53 6.92 10.82
C SER A 473 31.63 6.99 9.55
N GLY A 474 30.36 6.59 9.68
CA GLY A 474 29.40 6.59 8.57
C GLY A 474 29.51 5.40 7.61
N ASN A 475 30.49 4.50 7.78
CA ASN A 475 30.72 3.37 6.91
C ASN A 475 30.56 2.04 7.66
N TYR A 476 29.90 1.06 7.04
CA TYR A 476 29.87 -0.30 7.58
C TYR A 476 31.17 -1.02 7.34
N LYS A 477 31.71 -1.66 8.40
CA LYS A 477 32.92 -2.46 8.40
C LYS A 477 32.62 -3.88 8.85
N VAL A 478 33.47 -4.81 8.44
CA VAL A 478 33.38 -6.22 8.85
C VAL A 478 34.18 -6.39 10.14
N VAL A 479 33.47 -6.82 11.20
CA VAL A 479 34.05 -7.06 12.53
C VAL A 479 33.71 -8.48 12.97
N MET A 480 34.58 -9.10 13.76
CA MET A 480 34.45 -10.47 14.25
C MET A 480 34.68 -10.55 15.76
N PHE A 481 33.97 -11.47 16.43
CA PHE A 481 34.26 -11.85 17.84
C PHE A 481 33.96 -13.31 18.11
N PRO A 482 34.66 -13.92 19.10
CA PRO A 482 34.33 -15.25 19.59
C PRO A 482 32.99 -15.23 20.33
N LEU A 483 32.05 -16.15 20.00
CA LEU A 483 30.71 -16.19 20.62
C LEU A 483 30.79 -16.33 22.15
N GLY A 484 31.77 -17.05 22.66
CA GLY A 484 32.04 -17.20 24.10
C GLY A 484 32.63 -15.96 24.78
N ASN A 485 33.14 -14.99 24.01
CA ASN A 485 33.70 -13.74 24.53
C ASN A 485 33.42 -12.55 23.57
N PRO A 486 32.20 -12.04 23.58
CA PRO A 486 31.83 -10.96 22.65
C PRO A 486 32.58 -9.63 22.82
N SER A 487 33.25 -9.42 23.95
CA SER A 487 34.06 -8.22 24.21
C SER A 487 35.39 -8.21 23.43
N ARG A 488 35.84 -9.38 22.96
CA ARG A 488 37.07 -9.50 22.16
C ARG A 488 36.74 -9.28 20.68
N ARG A 489 36.73 -8.05 20.25
CA ARG A 489 36.44 -7.66 18.87
C ARG A 489 37.68 -7.58 18.01
N ILE A 490 37.59 -8.00 16.78
CA ILE A 490 38.65 -8.04 15.78
C ILE A 490 38.08 -7.38 14.51
N ASP A 491 38.61 -6.22 14.12
CA ASP A 491 38.27 -5.56 12.88
C ASP A 491 38.92 -6.30 11.72
N LEU A 492 38.14 -6.68 10.72
CA LEU A 492 38.61 -7.38 9.51
C LEU A 492 38.82 -6.44 8.34
N THR A 493 38.04 -5.35 8.25
CA THR A 493 38.15 -4.37 7.16
C THR A 493 38.25 -2.94 7.67
N TYR A 494 38.87 -2.05 6.87
CA TYR A 494 39.20 -0.69 7.22
C TYR A 494 38.94 0.26 6.03
N GLY A 495 39.01 1.58 6.24
CA GLY A 495 38.93 2.60 5.18
C GLY A 495 37.56 3.27 5.04
N PRO A 496 37.47 4.35 4.25
CA PRO A 496 36.28 5.18 4.13
C PRO A 496 35.29 4.67 3.07
N PHE A 497 34.99 3.39 3.05
CA PHE A 497 34.09 2.74 2.12
C PHE A 497 33.24 1.68 2.83
N GLN A 498 32.17 1.25 2.18
CA GLN A 498 31.21 0.29 2.73
C GLN A 498 31.70 -1.14 2.48
N ASP A 499 31.80 -1.93 3.54
CA ASP A 499 32.06 -3.38 3.51
C ASP A 499 30.87 -4.08 4.17
N MET A 500 30.02 -4.74 3.39
CA MET A 500 28.70 -5.17 3.84
C MET A 500 28.45 -6.66 3.69
N SER A 501 27.40 -7.12 4.39
CA SER A 501 26.84 -8.46 4.27
C SER A 501 27.87 -9.61 4.46
N PRO A 502 28.65 -9.61 5.54
CA PRO A 502 29.68 -10.63 5.76
C PRO A 502 29.08 -12.03 5.89
N TYR A 503 29.82 -13.04 5.47
CA TYR A 503 29.49 -14.45 5.64
C TYR A 503 30.76 -15.31 5.65
N PHE A 504 30.84 -16.30 6.52
CA PHE A 504 31.98 -17.27 6.50
C PHE A 504 31.91 -18.15 5.26
N SER A 505 33.05 -18.51 4.70
CA SER A 505 33.19 -19.60 3.72
C SER A 505 32.74 -20.94 4.32
N ASN A 506 32.43 -21.93 3.46
CA ASN A 506 31.97 -23.26 3.94
C ASN A 506 32.95 -23.96 4.87
N ASP A 507 34.26 -23.69 4.74
CA ASP A 507 35.33 -24.23 5.60
C ASP A 507 35.67 -23.32 6.80
N GLY A 508 35.05 -22.13 6.87
CA GLY A 508 35.26 -21.15 7.93
C GLY A 508 36.61 -20.43 7.89
N SER A 509 37.43 -20.60 6.83
CA SER A 509 38.77 -19.99 6.73
C SER A 509 38.73 -18.55 6.26
N GLN A 510 37.67 -18.15 5.53
CA GLN A 510 37.52 -16.82 4.94
C GLN A 510 36.20 -16.20 5.34
N VAL A 511 36.12 -14.87 5.24
CA VAL A 511 34.88 -14.10 5.33
C VAL A 511 34.61 -13.44 3.98
N LEU A 512 33.48 -13.80 3.37
CA LEU A 512 32.98 -13.17 2.15
C LEU A 512 32.27 -11.86 2.52
N TYR A 513 32.37 -10.83 1.71
CA TYR A 513 31.68 -9.54 1.89
C TYR A 513 31.56 -8.78 0.58
N SER A 514 30.69 -7.76 0.55
CA SER A 514 30.59 -6.83 -0.58
C SER A 514 31.27 -5.53 -0.21
N SER A 515 32.13 -5.01 -1.09
CA SER A 515 32.85 -3.76 -0.88
C SER A 515 32.67 -2.80 -2.05
N ASN A 516 32.51 -1.50 -1.77
CA ASN A 516 32.47 -0.44 -2.77
C ASN A 516 33.78 0.36 -2.86
N GLU A 517 34.90 -0.22 -2.37
CA GLU A 517 36.22 0.42 -2.40
C GLU A 517 36.66 0.81 -3.82
N ASP A 518 36.36 -0.02 -4.82
CA ASP A 518 36.71 0.26 -6.22
C ASP A 518 35.66 1.20 -6.85
N ASP A 519 35.95 2.50 -6.85
CA ASP A 519 35.18 3.56 -7.50
C ASP A 519 33.70 3.64 -7.07
N GLY A 520 33.37 3.25 -5.84
CA GLY A 520 31.99 3.26 -5.33
C GLY A 520 31.11 2.14 -5.89
N ILE A 521 31.70 1.08 -6.47
CA ILE A 521 30.96 -0.05 -7.02
C ILE A 521 31.07 -1.25 -6.12
N TYR A 522 29.92 -1.81 -5.74
CA TYR A 522 29.90 -3.02 -4.92
C TYR A 522 30.41 -4.24 -5.68
N ASN A 523 31.55 -4.77 -5.24
CA ASN A 523 32.19 -5.98 -5.74
C ASN A 523 32.25 -7.05 -4.65
N LEU A 524 32.27 -8.33 -5.04
CA LEU A 524 32.39 -9.45 -4.13
C LEU A 524 33.85 -9.66 -3.76
N ARG A 525 34.11 -9.75 -2.47
CA ARG A 525 35.44 -9.98 -1.88
C ARG A 525 35.43 -11.07 -0.82
N SER A 526 36.56 -11.64 -0.52
CA SER A 526 36.80 -12.41 0.70
C SER A 526 38.09 -11.96 1.37
N ILE A 527 38.15 -12.14 2.67
CA ILE A 527 39.36 -11.96 3.48
C ILE A 527 39.69 -13.27 4.22
N ASP A 528 40.92 -13.72 4.09
CA ASP A 528 41.42 -14.84 4.87
C ASP A 528 41.66 -14.42 6.31
N ILE A 529 41.06 -15.13 7.26
CA ILE A 529 41.03 -14.73 8.67
C ILE A 529 42.41 -14.79 9.31
N LYS A 530 43.31 -15.66 8.83
CA LYS A 530 44.65 -15.88 9.41
C LYS A 530 45.70 -14.98 8.76
N THR A 531 45.65 -14.84 7.45
CA THR A 531 46.67 -14.12 6.68
C THR A 531 46.30 -12.68 6.37
N GLY A 532 45.00 -12.33 6.39
CA GLY A 532 44.52 -11.02 5.99
C GLY A 532 44.52 -10.79 4.48
N VAL A 533 44.80 -11.79 3.65
CA VAL A 533 44.80 -11.68 2.18
C VAL A 533 43.38 -11.48 1.70
N ILE A 534 43.17 -10.45 0.90
CA ILE A 534 41.90 -10.11 0.28
C ILE A 534 41.87 -10.62 -1.15
N LYS A 535 40.80 -11.34 -1.51
CA LYS A 535 40.51 -11.76 -2.88
C LYS A 535 39.28 -11.04 -3.38
N GLN A 536 39.34 -10.53 -4.59
CA GLN A 536 38.18 -9.94 -5.28
C GLN A 536 37.74 -10.87 -6.41
N TYR A 537 36.45 -11.09 -6.57
CA TYR A 537 35.87 -12.05 -7.52
C TYR A 537 35.16 -11.40 -8.68
N THR A 538 34.80 -10.10 -8.59
CA THR A 538 34.03 -9.40 -9.63
C THR A 538 34.58 -8.01 -9.86
N ASP A 539 34.41 -7.52 -11.10
CA ASP A 539 34.62 -6.12 -11.48
C ASP A 539 33.34 -5.64 -12.19
N ALA A 540 32.31 -5.39 -11.37
CA ALA A 540 30.93 -5.26 -11.83
C ALA A 540 30.65 -3.92 -12.53
N LEU A 541 29.88 -3.95 -13.60
CA LEU A 541 29.31 -2.77 -14.23
C LEU A 541 28.19 -2.17 -13.39
N GLY A 542 27.31 -3.02 -12.84
CA GLY A 542 26.23 -2.64 -11.92
C GLY A 542 26.68 -2.63 -10.47
N GLY A 543 26.36 -3.69 -9.71
CA GLY A 543 26.82 -3.92 -8.37
C GLY A 543 26.41 -5.29 -7.84
N ASN A 544 27.25 -5.91 -7.01
CA ASN A 544 27.06 -7.25 -6.46
C ASN A 544 27.00 -7.20 -4.94
N MET A 545 25.99 -7.84 -4.36
CA MET A 545 25.68 -7.73 -2.94
C MET A 545 25.35 -9.09 -2.34
N VAL A 546 25.41 -9.18 -1.00
CA VAL A 546 24.94 -10.32 -0.21
C VAL A 546 25.64 -11.63 -0.60
N PRO A 547 27.00 -11.67 -0.66
CA PRO A 547 27.71 -12.92 -0.97
C PRO A 547 27.38 -13.98 0.06
N THR A 548 27.06 -15.19 -0.40
CA THR A 548 26.63 -16.30 0.45
C THR A 548 27.25 -17.58 -0.08
N PRO A 549 27.93 -18.37 0.77
CA PRO A 549 28.48 -19.64 0.33
C PRO A 549 27.38 -20.64 0.02
N LEU A 550 27.53 -21.34 -1.10
CA LEU A 550 26.65 -22.38 -1.58
C LEU A 550 27.46 -23.66 -1.71
N LYS A 551 27.02 -24.71 -1.04
CA LYS A 551 27.63 -26.03 -1.17
C LYS A 551 26.83 -26.84 -2.17
N THR A 552 27.26 -26.84 -3.44
CA THR A 552 26.56 -27.57 -4.50
C THR A 552 27.20 -28.93 -4.77
N PRO A 553 26.49 -29.88 -5.41
CA PRO A 553 27.09 -31.16 -5.84
C PRO A 553 28.28 -31.01 -6.80
N GLN A 554 28.40 -29.86 -7.47
CA GLN A 554 29.49 -29.53 -8.40
C GLN A 554 30.69 -28.83 -7.71
N GLY A 555 30.60 -28.57 -6.42
CA GLY A 555 31.62 -27.90 -5.62
C GLY A 555 31.07 -26.63 -4.95
N ASP A 556 31.95 -25.92 -4.25
CA ASP A 556 31.60 -24.68 -3.58
C ASP A 556 31.37 -23.56 -4.58
N ARG A 557 30.31 -22.79 -4.36
CA ARG A 557 29.91 -21.61 -5.14
C ARG A 557 29.69 -20.42 -4.22
N ILE A 558 29.73 -19.21 -4.76
CA ILE A 558 29.25 -18.00 -4.07
C ILE A 558 27.94 -17.59 -4.75
N GLY A 559 26.82 -17.63 -3.99
CA GLY A 559 25.58 -17.01 -4.41
C GLY A 559 25.59 -15.53 -4.08
N PHE A 560 25.00 -14.69 -4.92
CA PHE A 560 24.97 -13.24 -4.70
C PHE A 560 23.79 -12.59 -5.45
N ILE A 561 23.39 -11.41 -4.99
CA ILE A 561 22.42 -10.58 -5.67
C ILE A 561 23.17 -9.56 -6.52
N SER A 562 22.89 -9.52 -7.82
CA SER A 562 23.43 -8.53 -8.74
C SER A 562 22.36 -7.53 -9.14
N TYR A 563 22.69 -6.24 -9.12
CA TYR A 563 21.85 -5.20 -9.71
C TYR A 563 22.37 -4.89 -11.12
N PHE A 564 21.51 -5.10 -12.12
CA PHE A 564 21.84 -4.87 -13.50
C PHE A 564 20.57 -4.61 -14.34
N LYS A 565 20.59 -3.61 -15.22
CA LYS A 565 19.45 -3.18 -16.05
C LYS A 565 18.16 -2.90 -15.26
N GLY A 566 18.31 -2.31 -14.08
CA GLY A 566 17.18 -1.94 -13.23
C GLY A 566 16.59 -3.08 -12.40
N GLU A 567 17.21 -4.27 -12.38
CA GLU A 567 16.68 -5.45 -11.70
C GLU A 567 17.69 -6.05 -10.73
N TYR A 568 17.17 -6.60 -9.61
CA TYR A 568 17.91 -7.40 -8.66
C TYR A 568 17.74 -8.88 -8.98
N GLN A 569 18.82 -9.53 -9.38
CA GLN A 569 18.82 -10.91 -9.86
C GLN A 569 19.81 -11.76 -9.05
N LEU A 570 19.46 -13.02 -8.83
CA LEU A 570 20.28 -13.98 -8.09
C LEU A 570 21.21 -14.74 -9.03
N TYR A 571 22.50 -14.67 -8.74
CA TYR A 571 23.56 -15.34 -9.49
C TYR A 571 24.39 -16.26 -8.59
N THR A 572 25.11 -17.18 -9.21
CA THR A 572 26.18 -17.95 -8.60
C THR A 572 27.48 -17.83 -9.38
N LEU A 573 28.61 -17.79 -8.71
CA LEU A 573 29.95 -17.80 -9.32
C LEU A 573 30.86 -18.87 -8.71
N ASP A 574 31.91 -19.23 -9.45
CA ASP A 574 33.00 -20.11 -8.99
C ASP A 574 34.06 -19.28 -8.24
N PRO A 575 34.33 -19.57 -6.96
CA PRO A 575 35.32 -18.82 -6.20
C PRO A 575 36.79 -19.20 -6.49
N SER A 576 37.04 -20.15 -7.40
CA SER A 576 38.40 -20.64 -7.68
C SER A 576 39.27 -19.65 -8.46
N GLU A 577 38.66 -18.72 -9.19
CA GLU A 577 39.35 -17.74 -10.06
C GLU A 577 39.07 -16.30 -9.58
N PRO A 578 39.78 -15.80 -8.57
CA PRO A 578 39.68 -14.39 -8.19
C PRO A 578 40.26 -13.47 -9.29
N THR A 579 39.63 -12.33 -9.50
CA THR A 579 40.11 -11.31 -10.45
C THR A 579 41.33 -10.55 -9.92
N LYS A 580 41.47 -10.47 -8.59
CA LYS A 580 42.51 -9.69 -7.93
C LYS A 580 42.81 -10.27 -6.54
N GLU A 581 44.07 -10.34 -6.16
CA GLU A 581 44.53 -10.61 -4.78
C GLU A 581 45.35 -9.42 -4.26
N VAL A 582 45.07 -9.00 -3.03
CA VAL A 582 45.74 -7.87 -2.37
C VAL A 582 46.05 -8.23 -0.94
N GLU A 583 47.26 -7.92 -0.51
CA GLU A 583 47.56 -7.96 0.92
C GLU A 583 46.86 -6.79 1.63
N GLN A 584 46.22 -7.08 2.75
CA GLN A 584 45.58 -6.03 3.53
C GLN A 584 46.65 -5.07 4.06
N ALA A 585 46.51 -3.78 3.75
CA ALA A 585 47.29 -2.74 4.38
C ALA A 585 46.95 -2.69 5.88
N SER A 586 47.95 -2.82 6.75
CA SER A 586 47.74 -2.61 8.17
C SER A 586 47.32 -1.16 8.44
N SER A 587 46.09 -0.94 8.78
CA SER A 587 45.62 0.35 9.22
C SER A 587 45.03 0.25 10.62
N THR A 588 45.31 1.22 11.45
CA THR A 588 44.61 1.37 12.71
C THR A 588 43.20 1.85 12.42
N ALA A 589 42.20 1.02 12.77
CA ALA A 589 40.82 1.45 12.68
C ALA A 589 40.58 2.67 13.58
N PRO A 590 39.81 3.67 13.17
CA PRO A 590 39.29 4.67 14.10
C PRO A 590 38.52 3.95 15.20
N SER A 591 38.94 4.17 16.45
CA SER A 591 38.31 3.53 17.62
C SER A 591 37.03 4.23 18.06
N ASP A 592 36.76 5.41 17.50
CA ASP A 592 35.72 6.30 18.01
C ASP A 592 34.44 6.21 17.19
N VAL A 593 33.31 6.14 17.90
CA VAL A 593 32.01 6.48 17.33
C VAL A 593 32.08 7.94 16.93
N VAL A 594 32.22 8.22 15.63
CA VAL A 594 32.00 9.57 15.16
C VAL A 594 30.50 9.81 15.14
N ASP A 595 30.06 10.43 16.21
CA ASP A 595 28.70 10.96 16.23
C ASP A 595 28.63 12.07 15.18
N PHE A 596 27.56 12.07 14.36
CA PHE A 596 27.35 13.16 13.41
C PHE A 596 27.20 14.47 14.17
N GLN A 597 28.04 15.45 13.86
CA GLN A 597 27.98 16.77 14.48
C GLN A 597 27.14 17.71 13.61
N PRO A 598 26.00 18.19 14.10
CA PRO A 598 25.19 19.15 13.37
C PRO A 598 25.90 20.53 13.31
N ASP A 599 25.72 21.28 12.22
CA ASP A 599 26.26 22.62 12.04
C ASP A 599 25.72 23.62 13.09
N VAL A 600 24.47 23.41 13.51
CA VAL A 600 23.79 24.16 14.55
C VAL A 600 23.58 23.29 15.76
N THR A 601 24.19 23.65 16.89
CA THR A 601 23.92 23.02 18.19
C THR A 601 22.81 23.76 18.92
N HIS A 602 21.68 23.10 19.15
CA HIS A 602 20.55 23.67 19.87
C HIS A 602 20.46 23.14 21.30
N GLN A 603 20.44 24.09 22.26
CA GLN A 603 20.21 23.73 23.66
C GLN A 603 18.75 23.79 24.03
N VAL A 604 18.24 22.69 24.61
CA VAL A 604 16.82 22.59 24.98
C VAL A 604 16.53 23.50 26.17
N VAL A 605 15.60 24.43 25.97
CA VAL A 605 15.12 25.38 26.98
C VAL A 605 13.87 24.81 27.65
N ALA A 606 13.88 24.61 28.96
CA ALA A 606 12.80 23.90 29.67
C ALA A 606 11.46 24.67 29.60
N GLU A 607 11.49 25.98 29.60
CA GLU A 607 10.32 26.85 29.51
C GLU A 607 9.54 26.71 28.18
N ASN A 608 10.22 26.25 27.14
CA ASN A 608 9.61 26.02 25.83
C ASN A 608 8.91 24.66 25.72
N LYS A 609 8.94 23.84 26.80
CA LYS A 609 8.26 22.52 26.84
C LYS A 609 6.85 22.68 27.42
N ARG A 610 5.88 22.06 26.80
CA ARG A 610 4.49 22.02 27.30
C ARG A 610 3.81 20.70 26.93
N ARG A 611 2.70 20.40 27.61
CA ARG A 611 1.83 19.30 27.20
C ARG A 611 1.03 19.69 25.96
N LYS A 612 0.79 18.74 25.05
CA LYS A 612 -0.13 18.93 23.93
C LYS A 612 -1.56 19.17 24.47
N ARG A 613 -2.27 20.11 23.88
CA ARG A 613 -3.69 20.37 24.18
C ARG A 613 -4.58 19.39 23.41
N LEU A 614 -5.81 19.16 23.85
CA LEU A 614 -6.74 18.20 23.22
C LEU A 614 -7.06 18.57 21.77
N PHE A 615 -7.35 19.84 21.51
CA PHE A 615 -7.69 20.36 20.18
C PHE A 615 -6.62 21.31 19.67
N GLU A 616 -5.39 20.90 19.73
CA GLU A 616 -4.28 21.73 19.32
C GLU A 616 -4.16 21.79 17.80
N GLY A 617 -4.26 23.03 17.27
CA GLY A 617 -4.08 23.27 15.85
C GLY A 617 -5.14 22.55 15.01
N LEU A 618 -6.42 22.93 15.13
CA LEU A 618 -7.43 22.43 14.20
C LEU A 618 -7.19 23.00 12.81
N TYR A 619 -6.94 22.13 11.87
CA TYR A 619 -6.60 22.46 10.50
C TYR A 619 -7.59 21.85 9.53
N LEU A 620 -7.73 22.48 8.39
CA LEU A 620 -8.50 21.94 7.27
C LEU A 620 -7.78 20.74 6.66
N GLU A 621 -8.45 19.58 6.57
CA GLU A 621 -7.91 18.35 5.97
C GLU A 621 -8.11 18.39 4.46
N GLY A 622 -7.14 18.94 3.75
CA GLY A 622 -7.24 19.10 2.30
C GLY A 622 -8.26 20.17 1.86
N ARG A 623 -8.49 20.24 0.58
CA ARG A 623 -9.48 21.16 -0.01
C ARG A 623 -10.86 20.52 0.04
N PRO A 624 -11.91 21.28 0.41
CA PRO A 624 -13.27 20.78 0.32
C PRO A 624 -13.59 20.38 -1.13
N PRO A 625 -13.90 19.09 -1.38
CA PRO A 625 -14.30 18.66 -2.72
C PRO A 625 -15.65 19.30 -3.09
N LEU A 626 -15.77 19.83 -4.29
CA LEU A 626 -17.02 20.28 -4.85
C LEU A 626 -17.50 19.22 -5.84
N ASN A 627 -18.54 18.49 -5.44
CA ASN A 627 -19.20 17.51 -6.29
C ASN A 627 -20.46 18.14 -6.85
N VAL A 628 -20.51 18.37 -8.16
CA VAL A 628 -21.68 18.90 -8.84
C VAL A 628 -21.96 18.10 -10.10
N GLY A 629 -23.23 17.91 -10.41
CA GLY A 629 -23.62 17.17 -11.59
C GLY A 629 -25.12 17.24 -11.86
N PHE A 630 -25.55 16.57 -12.92
CA PHE A 630 -26.93 16.41 -13.30
C PHE A 630 -27.28 14.92 -13.35
N THR A 631 -28.49 14.59 -12.91
CA THR A 631 -29.03 13.25 -13.12
C THR A 631 -29.46 13.08 -14.59
N SER A 632 -29.69 11.84 -14.99
CA SER A 632 -30.23 11.52 -16.33
C SER A 632 -31.59 12.19 -16.61
N ASN A 633 -32.30 12.59 -15.56
CA ASN A 633 -33.59 13.32 -15.67
C ASN A 633 -33.45 14.85 -15.66
N GLY A 634 -32.19 15.37 -15.65
CA GLY A 634 -31.90 16.81 -15.64
C GLY A 634 -31.87 17.44 -14.25
N ASP A 635 -32.02 16.66 -13.17
CA ASP A 635 -31.96 17.20 -11.81
C ASP A 635 -30.54 17.57 -11.43
N PHE A 636 -30.37 18.75 -10.87
CA PHE A 636 -29.09 19.18 -10.33
C PHE A 636 -28.83 18.53 -8.97
N PHE A 637 -27.61 18.06 -8.78
CA PHE A 637 -27.10 17.69 -7.47
C PHE A 637 -25.80 18.42 -7.18
N GLY A 638 -25.57 18.69 -5.90
CA GLY A 638 -24.35 19.31 -5.45
C GLY A 638 -24.03 18.96 -4.02
N GLY A 639 -22.74 18.96 -3.69
CA GLY A 639 -22.33 18.69 -2.32
C GLY A 639 -20.90 19.05 -2.06
N SER A 640 -20.58 19.22 -0.78
CA SER A 640 -19.22 19.46 -0.29
C SER A 640 -19.02 18.84 1.07
N GLN A 641 -17.79 18.60 1.41
CA GLN A 641 -17.34 18.10 2.70
C GLN A 641 -16.21 18.98 3.21
N VAL A 642 -16.29 19.35 4.48
CA VAL A 642 -15.19 20.03 5.20
C VAL A 642 -14.72 19.10 6.30
N ALA A 643 -13.44 18.74 6.27
CA ALA A 643 -12.81 17.96 7.31
C ALA A 643 -11.76 18.79 8.04
N LEU A 644 -11.78 18.78 9.37
CA LEU A 644 -10.81 19.42 10.24
C LEU A 644 -10.18 18.36 11.15
N THR A 645 -8.85 18.42 11.27
CA THR A 645 -8.13 17.53 12.23
C THR A 645 -7.16 18.36 13.09
N ASP A 646 -6.82 17.82 14.25
CA ASP A 646 -5.73 18.39 15.05
C ASP A 646 -4.36 18.07 14.42
N VAL A 647 -3.30 18.61 14.99
CA VAL A 647 -1.94 18.47 14.48
C VAL A 647 -1.47 17.02 14.35
N LEU A 648 -2.00 16.09 15.14
CA LEU A 648 -1.68 14.66 15.11
C LEU A 648 -2.68 13.81 14.31
N GLY A 649 -3.78 14.39 13.81
CA GLY A 649 -4.87 13.64 13.21
C GLY A 649 -5.71 12.83 14.20
N ASP A 650 -5.50 13.00 15.51
CA ASP A 650 -6.19 12.25 16.56
C ASP A 650 -7.65 12.68 16.75
N GLN A 651 -7.93 13.96 16.50
CA GLN A 651 -9.25 14.56 16.64
C GLN A 651 -9.74 14.97 15.26
N SER A 652 -10.83 14.37 14.80
CA SER A 652 -11.38 14.62 13.47
C SER A 652 -12.80 15.18 13.56
N PHE A 653 -13.05 16.26 12.83
CA PHE A 653 -14.38 16.82 12.62
C PHE A 653 -14.68 16.78 11.12
N VAL A 654 -15.82 16.21 10.76
CA VAL A 654 -16.25 16.15 9.35
C VAL A 654 -17.63 16.74 9.24
N PHE A 655 -17.81 17.74 8.39
CA PHE A 655 -19.09 18.35 8.05
C PHE A 655 -19.38 18.08 6.58
N THR A 656 -20.54 17.50 6.31
CA THR A 656 -20.97 17.21 4.95
C THR A 656 -22.28 17.93 4.68
N ALA A 657 -22.39 18.56 3.53
CA ALA A 657 -23.61 19.13 3.02
C ALA A 657 -23.82 18.68 1.58
N SER A 658 -24.98 18.17 1.26
CA SER A 658 -25.35 17.78 -0.10
C SER A 658 -26.80 18.13 -0.40
N SER A 659 -27.08 18.33 -1.68
CA SER A 659 -28.43 18.64 -2.18
C SER A 659 -28.67 17.84 -3.46
N ILE A 660 -29.82 17.24 -3.55
CA ILE A 660 -30.33 16.67 -4.79
C ILE A 660 -31.82 17.04 -4.90
N ARG A 661 -32.24 17.69 -5.97
CA ARG A 661 -33.53 18.33 -6.07
C ARG A 661 -33.81 19.26 -4.87
N GLU A 662 -34.98 19.11 -4.21
CA GLU A 662 -35.38 19.80 -2.99
C GLU A 662 -34.78 19.20 -1.72
N TYR A 663 -34.22 17.99 -1.79
CA TYR A 663 -33.68 17.28 -0.63
C TYR A 663 -32.29 17.80 -0.28
N ARG A 664 -32.17 18.27 0.97
CA ARG A 664 -30.91 18.76 1.53
C ARG A 664 -30.48 17.84 2.67
N ASN A 665 -29.25 17.35 2.60
CA ASN A 665 -28.67 16.45 3.58
C ASN A 665 -27.51 17.14 4.27
N TYR A 666 -27.48 17.04 5.59
CA TYR A 666 -26.43 17.60 6.43
C TYR A 666 -25.95 16.55 7.40
N SER A 667 -24.65 16.48 7.62
CA SER A 667 -24.10 15.73 8.73
C SER A 667 -22.89 16.44 9.34
N GLY A 668 -22.75 16.28 10.66
CA GLY A 668 -21.57 16.68 11.43
C GLY A 668 -21.11 15.50 12.25
N GLN A 669 -19.84 15.17 12.14
CA GLN A 669 -19.22 14.06 12.90
C GLN A 669 -17.99 14.55 13.63
N TYR A 670 -17.85 14.10 14.87
CA TYR A 670 -16.61 14.15 15.64
C TYR A 670 -16.11 12.72 15.85
N ALA A 671 -14.82 12.47 15.66
CA ALA A 671 -14.18 11.20 15.97
C ALA A 671 -12.87 11.41 16.73
N ASN A 672 -12.65 10.60 17.75
CA ASN A 672 -11.40 10.49 18.49
C ASN A 672 -10.69 9.20 18.07
N LEU A 673 -9.51 9.34 17.48
CA LEU A 673 -8.68 8.28 16.94
C LEU A 673 -7.38 8.07 17.74
N SER A 674 -7.21 8.76 18.86
CA SER A 674 -5.97 8.80 19.66
C SER A 674 -5.64 7.49 20.38
N SER A 675 -6.47 6.49 20.29
CA SER A 675 -6.27 5.20 20.96
C SER A 675 -6.83 4.05 20.14
N ARG A 676 -6.54 2.82 20.57
CA ARG A 676 -7.06 1.63 19.90
C ARG A 676 -8.59 1.60 19.82
N LEU A 677 -9.29 2.07 20.82
CA LEU A 677 -10.73 2.30 20.76
C LEU A 677 -11.00 3.63 20.07
N ASN A 678 -11.36 3.60 18.82
CA ASN A 678 -11.83 4.76 18.07
C ASN A 678 -13.30 4.97 18.40
N TRP A 679 -13.68 6.19 18.78
CA TRP A 679 -15.06 6.49 19.10
C TRP A 679 -15.45 7.88 18.60
N GLY A 680 -16.74 8.11 18.45
CA GLY A 680 -17.22 9.41 17.99
C GLY A 680 -18.72 9.55 18.11
N VAL A 681 -19.18 10.73 17.72
CA VAL A 681 -20.60 11.09 17.64
C VAL A 681 -20.86 11.72 16.27
N GLN A 682 -22.01 11.41 15.72
CA GLN A 682 -22.47 11.98 14.47
C GLN A 682 -23.92 12.48 14.64
N ALA A 683 -24.17 13.72 14.24
CA ALA A 683 -25.51 14.24 14.07
C ALA A 683 -25.80 14.38 12.59
N SER A 684 -27.00 14.01 12.18
CA SER A 684 -27.37 14.05 10.76
C SER A 684 -28.85 14.36 10.56
N ASP A 685 -29.10 15.01 9.44
CA ASP A 685 -30.41 15.20 8.85
C ASP A 685 -30.31 14.80 7.40
N PHE A 686 -30.74 13.58 7.08
CA PHE A 686 -30.61 13.06 5.74
C PHE A 686 -31.90 12.42 5.25
N THR A 687 -32.14 12.54 3.96
CA THR A 687 -33.28 11.97 3.28
C THR A 687 -32.83 10.90 2.31
N TRP A 688 -33.31 9.69 2.52
CA TRP A 688 -33.24 8.62 1.53
C TRP A 688 -34.52 8.62 0.71
N TYR A 689 -34.43 8.33 -0.59
CA TYR A 689 -35.58 8.29 -1.47
C TYR A 689 -35.47 7.14 -2.47
N ALA A 690 -36.64 6.62 -2.86
CA ALA A 690 -36.79 5.57 -3.86
C ALA A 690 -38.11 5.76 -4.60
N PHE A 691 -38.16 5.19 -5.81
CA PHE A 691 -39.47 5.09 -6.50
C PHE A 691 -40.31 4.01 -5.84
N SER A 692 -41.61 4.30 -5.66
CA SER A 692 -42.55 3.33 -5.12
C SER A 692 -42.59 2.08 -6.02
N PRO A 693 -42.43 0.86 -5.44
CA PRO A 693 -42.52 -0.39 -6.19
C PRO A 693 -43.97 -0.69 -6.65
N TYR A 694 -44.97 0.00 -6.11
CA TYR A 694 -46.32 -0.14 -6.57
C TYR A 694 -46.42 0.44 -7.99
N GLN A 695 -46.74 -0.41 -8.95
CA GLN A 695 -47.15 0.04 -10.30
C GLN A 695 -48.48 0.76 -10.16
N ILE A 696 -48.39 2.03 -9.83
CA ILE A 696 -49.58 2.91 -9.84
C ILE A 696 -49.84 3.22 -11.28
N SER A 697 -51.12 3.14 -11.66
CA SER A 697 -51.64 3.27 -13.00
C SER A 697 -50.92 4.35 -13.84
N SER A 698 -50.88 4.17 -15.13
CA SER A 698 -50.22 4.99 -16.18
C SER A 698 -50.47 6.50 -16.13
N PHE A 699 -51.20 7.00 -15.15
CA PHE A 699 -51.54 8.43 -14.99
C PHE A 699 -50.55 9.23 -14.14
N TYR A 700 -49.67 8.58 -13.35
CA TYR A 700 -48.71 9.30 -12.54
C TYR A 700 -47.37 9.41 -13.23
N THR A 701 -46.83 10.61 -13.26
CA THR A 701 -45.45 10.82 -13.69
C THR A 701 -44.51 10.10 -12.72
N ARG A 702 -43.38 9.59 -13.23
CA ARG A 702 -42.35 8.89 -12.44
C ARG A 702 -41.92 9.67 -11.20
N ASP A 703 -41.99 11.00 -11.24
CA ASP A 703 -41.62 11.90 -10.17
C ASP A 703 -42.62 11.91 -9.03
N GLY A 704 -43.95 11.84 -9.31
CA GLY A 704 -45.00 11.78 -8.29
C GLY A 704 -44.95 10.51 -7.42
N ALA A 705 -44.39 9.44 -7.93
CA ALA A 705 -44.22 8.17 -7.22
C ALA A 705 -42.98 8.12 -6.30
N LEU A 706 -42.23 9.21 -6.13
CA LEU A 706 -41.06 9.27 -5.31
C LEU A 706 -41.42 9.18 -3.82
N TYR A 707 -40.94 8.14 -3.17
CA TYR A 707 -41.05 7.91 -1.74
C TYR A 707 -39.77 8.39 -1.03
N SER A 708 -39.90 9.09 0.07
CA SER A 708 -38.79 9.60 0.85
C SER A 708 -38.86 9.21 2.32
N GLU A 709 -37.71 8.88 2.90
CA GLU A 709 -37.54 8.69 4.34
C GLU A 709 -36.51 9.69 4.87
N ARG A 710 -36.94 10.60 5.74
CA ARG A 710 -36.06 11.56 6.40
C ARG A 710 -35.71 11.08 7.79
N TYR A 711 -34.42 11.04 8.08
CA TYR A 711 -33.82 10.68 9.36
C TYR A 711 -33.15 11.92 9.95
N THR A 712 -33.64 12.38 11.09
CA THR A 712 -33.04 13.50 11.82
C THR A 712 -32.66 13.03 13.21
N GLY A 713 -31.37 13.07 13.57
CA GLY A 713 -30.95 12.57 14.87
C GLY A 713 -29.44 12.52 15.04
N ALA A 714 -29.03 11.72 16.03
CA ALA A 714 -27.63 11.52 16.34
C ALA A 714 -27.34 10.08 16.72
N THR A 715 -26.10 9.65 16.47
CA THR A 715 -25.56 8.36 16.87
C THR A 715 -24.17 8.50 17.48
N GLY A 716 -23.91 7.77 18.58
CA GLY A 716 -22.58 7.49 19.07
C GLY A 716 -22.10 6.17 18.49
N PHE A 717 -20.81 6.10 18.15
CA PHE A 717 -20.18 4.89 17.62
C PHE A 717 -18.84 4.62 18.27
N ALA A 718 -18.48 3.35 18.33
CA ALA A 718 -17.18 2.88 18.80
C ALA A 718 -16.70 1.75 17.89
N VAL A 719 -15.44 1.82 17.48
CA VAL A 719 -14.77 0.82 16.64
C VAL A 719 -13.54 0.33 17.38
N TYR A 720 -13.48 -0.97 17.64
CA TYR A 720 -12.33 -1.61 18.25
C TYR A 720 -11.64 -2.55 17.26
N PRO A 721 -10.52 -2.15 16.66
CA PRO A 721 -9.73 -3.03 15.80
C PRO A 721 -9.02 -4.09 16.65
N LEU A 722 -9.32 -5.36 16.40
CA LEU A 722 -8.64 -6.50 17.01
C LEU A 722 -7.22 -6.65 16.47
N ASN A 723 -7.07 -6.42 15.15
CA ASN A 723 -5.83 -6.37 14.40
C ASN A 723 -6.09 -5.67 13.05
N LYS A 724 -5.09 -5.63 12.16
CA LYS A 724 -5.16 -5.06 10.81
C LYS A 724 -6.40 -5.51 10.01
N PHE A 725 -6.86 -6.74 10.22
CA PHE A 725 -7.90 -7.38 9.39
C PHE A 725 -9.27 -7.47 10.08
N ASN A 726 -9.34 -7.43 11.39
CA ASN A 726 -10.55 -7.72 12.15
C ASN A 726 -10.93 -6.56 13.08
N ARG A 727 -12.22 -6.20 13.11
CA ARG A 727 -12.76 -5.20 14.05
C ARG A 727 -14.15 -5.54 14.53
N ILE A 728 -14.46 -5.02 15.70
CA ILE A 728 -15.81 -4.97 16.27
C ILE A 728 -16.28 -3.51 16.22
N GLN A 729 -17.55 -3.32 15.89
CA GLN A 729 -18.18 -2.00 15.79
C GLN A 729 -19.44 -1.99 16.64
N LEU A 730 -19.62 -0.92 17.42
CA LEU A 730 -20.81 -0.69 18.23
C LEU A 730 -21.37 0.67 17.88
N SER A 731 -22.69 0.80 17.84
CA SER A 731 -23.32 2.10 17.77
C SER A 731 -24.63 2.14 18.53
N ALA A 732 -24.97 3.32 19.03
CA ALA A 732 -26.24 3.60 19.69
C ALA A 732 -26.72 4.98 19.24
N GLY A 733 -27.96 5.08 18.79
CA GLY A 733 -28.50 6.32 18.26
C GLY A 733 -29.93 6.61 18.64
N TYR A 734 -30.33 7.84 18.35
CA TYR A 734 -31.73 8.29 18.38
C TYR A 734 -32.00 9.00 17.07
N PHE A 735 -33.08 8.58 16.37
CA PHE A 735 -33.50 9.23 15.13
C PHE A 735 -35.00 9.42 15.13
N ARG A 736 -35.44 10.61 14.74
CA ARG A 736 -36.80 10.83 14.26
C ARG A 736 -36.83 10.43 12.79
N VAL A 737 -37.84 9.61 12.47
CA VAL A 737 -38.05 9.10 11.10
C VAL A 737 -39.39 9.63 10.62
N LYS A 738 -39.33 10.28 9.45
CA LYS A 738 -40.55 10.73 8.77
C LYS A 738 -40.53 10.25 7.33
N THR A 739 -41.61 9.59 6.91
CA THR A 739 -41.76 9.11 5.55
C THR A 739 -42.87 9.88 4.83
N SER A 740 -42.66 10.12 3.55
CA SER A 740 -43.66 10.83 2.72
C SER A 740 -43.51 10.46 1.25
N TYR A 741 -44.58 10.63 0.49
CA TYR A 741 -44.51 10.69 -0.96
C TYR A 741 -44.38 12.14 -1.42
N GLN A 742 -43.75 12.37 -2.54
CA GLN A 742 -43.59 13.71 -3.10
C GLN A 742 -44.95 14.29 -3.55
N ASP A 743 -45.81 13.41 -4.07
CA ASP A 743 -47.18 13.78 -4.45
C ASP A 743 -48.14 13.53 -3.27
N PRO A 744 -48.77 14.59 -2.69
CA PRO A 744 -49.69 14.46 -1.58
C PRO A 744 -50.96 13.67 -1.91
N ASP A 745 -51.45 13.78 -3.15
CA ASP A 745 -52.66 13.07 -3.58
C ASP A 745 -52.40 11.59 -3.72
N LEU A 746 -51.24 11.23 -4.25
CA LEU A 746 -50.73 9.86 -4.28
C LEU A 746 -50.57 9.29 -2.86
N GLN A 747 -50.05 10.08 -1.94
CA GLN A 747 -49.94 9.70 -0.55
C GLN A 747 -51.31 9.39 0.08
N GLN A 748 -52.32 10.21 -0.14
CA GLN A 748 -53.67 9.97 0.36
C GLN A 748 -54.30 8.70 -0.25
N GLN A 749 -54.13 8.49 -1.56
CA GLN A 749 -54.62 7.28 -2.22
C GLN A 749 -53.99 6.01 -1.67
N ILE A 750 -52.69 6.00 -1.44
CA ILE A 750 -51.99 4.86 -0.88
C ILE A 750 -52.48 4.57 0.56
N LEU A 751 -52.68 5.61 1.36
CA LEU A 751 -53.22 5.46 2.72
C LEU A 751 -54.64 4.88 2.69
N GLN A 752 -55.50 5.32 1.79
CA GLN A 752 -56.86 4.80 1.62
C GLN A 752 -56.85 3.35 1.14
N GLN A 753 -55.98 2.99 0.18
CA GLN A 753 -55.87 1.62 -0.29
C GLN A 753 -55.32 0.69 0.78
N ALA A 754 -54.31 1.11 1.54
CA ALA A 754 -53.73 0.36 2.62
C ALA A 754 -54.78 0.05 3.72
N ALA A 755 -55.64 1.05 4.04
CA ALA A 755 -56.72 0.90 4.98
C ALA A 755 -57.80 -0.09 4.49
N LEU A 756 -58.13 -0.07 3.20
CA LEU A 756 -59.12 -0.95 2.60
C LEU A 756 -58.69 -2.39 2.44
N LEU A 757 -57.39 -2.59 2.16
CA LEU A 757 -56.81 -3.92 1.85
C LEU A 757 -56.19 -4.61 3.06
N GLY A 758 -56.09 -3.93 4.21
CA GLY A 758 -55.38 -4.43 5.38
C GLY A 758 -53.90 -4.73 5.11
N GLN A 759 -53.34 -4.19 4.02
CA GLN A 759 -51.99 -4.42 3.57
C GLN A 759 -51.06 -3.36 4.14
N THR A 760 -50.02 -3.82 4.79
CA THR A 760 -48.91 -3.01 5.34
C THR A 760 -47.77 -2.81 4.34
N GLY A 761 -48.10 -2.53 3.05
CA GLY A 761 -47.09 -2.05 2.11
C GLY A 761 -46.55 -0.71 2.55
N PHE A 762 -45.35 -0.30 2.20
CA PHE A 762 -44.69 0.97 2.56
C PHE A 762 -45.50 1.86 3.51
N SER A 763 -45.51 1.49 4.79
CA SER A 763 -46.26 2.25 5.82
C SER A 763 -45.63 3.62 5.95
N LEU A 764 -46.44 4.66 6.00
CA LEU A 764 -45.95 5.99 6.34
C LEU A 764 -45.60 5.99 7.85
N TYR A 765 -44.35 6.23 8.14
CA TYR A 765 -43.85 6.33 9.50
C TYR A 765 -43.66 7.79 9.90
N ASP A 766 -44.13 8.18 11.04
CA ASP A 766 -43.75 9.41 11.73
C ASP A 766 -43.52 9.06 13.18
N GLY A 767 -42.31 8.74 13.54
CA GLY A 767 -42.00 8.25 14.87
C GLY A 767 -40.51 8.37 15.16
N SER A 768 -40.09 7.85 16.31
CA SER A 768 -38.70 7.83 16.72
C SER A 768 -38.19 6.39 16.79
N THR A 769 -36.86 6.21 16.61
CA THR A 769 -36.19 4.91 16.69
C THR A 769 -34.92 5.03 17.55
N LEU A 770 -34.57 3.95 18.28
CA LEU A 770 -33.41 3.83 19.13
C LEU A 770 -32.51 2.69 18.63
N PRO A 771 -31.84 2.81 17.49
CA PRO A 771 -31.01 1.72 16.97
C PRO A 771 -29.76 1.48 17.83
N LEU A 772 -29.60 0.24 18.25
CA LEU A 772 -28.40 -0.31 18.89
C LEU A 772 -27.80 -1.32 17.92
N SER A 773 -26.56 -1.10 17.48
CA SER A 773 -25.94 -1.98 16.48
C SER A 773 -24.65 -2.59 17.00
N LEU A 774 -24.44 -3.86 16.64
CA LEU A 774 -23.19 -4.60 16.82
C LEU A 774 -22.76 -5.15 15.46
N GLY A 775 -21.52 -4.86 15.09
CA GLY A 775 -20.94 -5.35 13.86
C GLY A 775 -19.61 -6.05 14.09
N TYR A 776 -19.32 -7.04 13.25
CA TYR A 776 -18.00 -7.65 13.10
C TYR A 776 -17.60 -7.61 11.65
N THR A 777 -16.40 -7.12 11.38
CA THR A 777 -15.84 -7.10 10.05
C THR A 777 -14.47 -7.79 10.04
N ARG A 778 -14.28 -8.68 9.08
CA ARG A 778 -12.97 -9.22 8.68
C ARG A 778 -12.72 -8.85 7.22
N GLU A 779 -11.57 -8.19 6.95
CA GLU A 779 -11.21 -7.77 5.60
C GLU A 779 -9.74 -8.11 5.31
N THR A 780 -9.53 -9.13 4.49
CA THR A 780 -8.20 -9.56 4.06
C THR A 780 -7.99 -9.39 2.56
N THR A 781 -8.96 -8.79 1.87
CA THR A 781 -8.97 -8.64 0.42
C THR A 781 -7.82 -7.74 -0.06
N ARG A 782 -7.21 -8.14 -1.17
CA ARG A 782 -6.23 -7.35 -1.91
C ARG A 782 -6.86 -6.89 -3.21
N PHE A 783 -6.65 -5.64 -3.55
CA PHE A 783 -7.25 -4.99 -4.72
C PHE A 783 -6.19 -4.63 -5.75
N ARG A 784 -6.59 -4.62 -7.01
CA ARG A 784 -5.89 -4.04 -8.16
C ARG A 784 -6.89 -3.32 -9.07
N GLU A 785 -6.46 -3.01 -10.29
CA GLU A 785 -7.14 -2.14 -11.25
C GLU A 785 -8.61 -2.48 -11.46
N PHE A 786 -8.97 -3.77 -11.54
CA PHE A 786 -10.37 -4.22 -11.71
C PHE A 786 -11.13 -4.49 -10.43
N GLY A 787 -10.44 -4.62 -9.31
CA GLY A 787 -11.04 -5.01 -8.04
C GLY A 787 -10.26 -6.10 -7.31
N PRO A 788 -10.95 -6.97 -6.55
CA PRO A 788 -10.32 -7.98 -5.72
C PRO A 788 -9.49 -9.00 -6.49
N LEU A 789 -8.31 -9.36 -5.96
CA LEU A 789 -7.42 -10.38 -6.51
C LEU A 789 -7.30 -11.62 -5.63
N SER A 790 -7.35 -11.46 -4.33
CA SER A 790 -7.18 -12.54 -3.36
C SER A 790 -7.73 -12.14 -2.00
N GLY A 791 -7.84 -13.09 -1.07
CA GLY A 791 -8.30 -12.84 0.29
C GLY A 791 -9.76 -13.17 0.52
N SER A 792 -10.35 -12.53 1.52
CA SER A 792 -11.75 -12.73 1.90
C SER A 792 -12.28 -11.55 2.70
N THR A 793 -13.57 -11.29 2.54
CA THR A 793 -14.33 -10.33 3.33
C THR A 793 -15.44 -11.06 4.07
N VAL A 794 -15.64 -10.76 5.33
CA VAL A 794 -16.81 -11.19 6.11
C VAL A 794 -17.28 -9.98 6.89
N ASN A 795 -18.53 -9.59 6.67
CA ASN A 795 -19.20 -8.57 7.46
C ASN A 795 -20.51 -9.16 8.03
N VAL A 796 -20.70 -9.04 9.32
CA VAL A 796 -21.94 -9.41 10.00
C VAL A 796 -22.36 -8.24 10.87
N SER A 797 -23.58 -7.77 10.71
CA SER A 797 -24.15 -6.72 11.54
C SER A 797 -25.50 -7.13 12.09
N PHE A 798 -25.73 -6.80 13.35
CA PHE A 798 -26.99 -6.94 14.04
C PHE A 798 -27.42 -5.58 14.57
N GLU A 799 -28.67 -5.20 14.31
CA GLU A 799 -29.27 -3.98 14.81
C GLU A 799 -30.55 -4.31 15.57
N TYR A 800 -30.71 -3.72 16.72
CA TYR A 800 -31.93 -3.81 17.55
C TYR A 800 -32.40 -2.42 17.94
N SER A 801 -33.61 -2.06 17.52
CA SER A 801 -34.30 -0.85 17.97
C SER A 801 -35.50 -1.28 18.80
N PRO A 802 -35.50 -1.01 20.10
CA PRO A 802 -36.68 -1.30 20.95
C PRO A 802 -37.82 -0.35 20.60
N GLY A 803 -39.08 -0.82 20.76
CA GLY A 803 -40.28 -0.06 20.51
C GLY A 803 -41.06 0.28 21.82
N PRO A 804 -40.49 0.99 22.82
CA PRO A 804 -41.27 1.41 23.98
C PRO A 804 -42.19 2.59 23.64
N GLY A 805 -43.47 2.49 23.95
CA GLY A 805 -44.44 3.57 23.72
C GLY A 805 -44.61 3.89 22.22
N SER A 806 -44.26 5.09 21.81
CA SER A 806 -44.33 5.57 20.41
C SER A 806 -43.10 5.30 19.55
N PHE A 807 -42.11 4.58 20.08
CA PHE A 807 -40.90 4.24 19.31
C PHE A 807 -41.15 3.09 18.34
N LEU A 808 -40.58 3.21 17.17
CA LEU A 808 -40.67 2.22 16.10
C LEU A 808 -39.66 1.09 16.36
N SER A 809 -40.16 -0.12 16.53
CA SER A 809 -39.33 -1.28 16.77
C SER A 809 -38.68 -1.81 15.47
N ARG A 810 -37.42 -2.31 15.59
CA ARG A 810 -36.71 -2.98 14.47
C ARG A 810 -35.70 -3.97 14.98
N LYS A 811 -35.59 -5.12 14.29
CA LYS A 811 -34.53 -6.09 14.44
C LYS A 811 -33.97 -6.40 13.05
N THR A 812 -32.69 -6.17 12.82
CA THR A 812 -32.06 -6.40 11.52
C THR A 812 -30.81 -7.23 11.70
N ILE A 813 -30.62 -8.19 10.80
CA ILE A 813 -29.35 -8.89 10.58
C ILE A 813 -28.97 -8.75 9.13
N ASP A 814 -27.71 -8.39 8.87
CA ASP A 814 -27.11 -8.31 7.51
C ASP A 814 -25.76 -9.04 7.53
N PHE A 815 -25.56 -9.91 6.56
CA PHE A 815 -24.38 -10.75 6.42
C PHE A 815 -23.89 -10.66 4.98
N ASP A 816 -22.58 -10.36 4.79
CA ASP A 816 -21.90 -10.32 3.48
C ASP A 816 -20.57 -11.08 3.61
N ALA A 817 -20.43 -12.19 2.88
CA ALA A 817 -19.21 -12.97 2.83
C ALA A 817 -18.70 -13.10 1.40
N ARG A 818 -17.41 -12.83 1.20
CA ARG A 818 -16.73 -12.87 -0.10
C ARG A 818 -15.45 -13.66 0.02
N LYS A 819 -15.13 -14.44 -1.01
CA LYS A 819 -13.89 -15.21 -1.08
C LYS A 819 -13.31 -15.16 -2.48
N TYR A 820 -12.01 -14.92 -2.54
CA TYR A 820 -11.25 -14.76 -3.76
C TYR A 820 -10.12 -15.78 -3.79
N LEU A 821 -10.21 -16.75 -4.70
CA LEU A 821 -9.29 -17.88 -4.80
C LEU A 821 -8.60 -17.87 -6.16
N ARG A 822 -7.28 -17.79 -6.16
CA ARG A 822 -6.48 -17.99 -7.37
C ARG A 822 -6.38 -19.47 -7.70
N ILE A 823 -6.53 -19.80 -8.97
CA ILE A 823 -6.50 -21.18 -9.45
C ILE A 823 -5.11 -21.50 -9.98
N GLY A 824 -4.48 -22.52 -9.40
CA GLY A 824 -3.30 -23.16 -9.97
C GLY A 824 -2.05 -22.29 -10.14
N GLY A 825 -1.83 -21.24 -9.30
CA GLY A 825 -0.69 -20.36 -9.49
C GLY A 825 -0.80 -19.41 -10.71
N THR A 826 -1.91 -19.50 -11.44
CA THR A 826 -2.24 -18.63 -12.57
C THR A 826 -2.86 -17.31 -12.11
N SER A 827 -3.01 -16.38 -13.04
CA SER A 827 -3.78 -15.14 -12.81
C SER A 827 -5.31 -15.35 -12.88
N MET A 828 -5.79 -16.59 -13.05
CA MET A 828 -7.22 -16.92 -12.99
C MET A 828 -7.74 -16.83 -11.57
N LEU A 829 -8.93 -16.24 -11.39
CA LEU A 829 -9.54 -15.98 -10.09
C LEU A 829 -10.96 -16.54 -10.03
N LEU A 830 -11.25 -17.36 -9.03
CA LEU A 830 -12.60 -17.70 -8.63
C LEU A 830 -13.03 -16.73 -7.52
N ALA A 831 -13.99 -15.86 -7.83
CA ALA A 831 -14.62 -14.95 -6.89
C ALA A 831 -16.00 -15.47 -6.50
N THR A 832 -16.29 -15.51 -5.20
CA THR A 832 -17.60 -15.92 -4.69
C THR A 832 -18.11 -14.90 -3.67
N ARG A 833 -19.41 -14.64 -3.68
CA ARG A 833 -20.08 -13.76 -2.73
C ARG A 833 -21.40 -14.36 -2.30
N VAL A 834 -21.68 -14.29 -1.01
CA VAL A 834 -22.98 -14.62 -0.43
C VAL A 834 -23.40 -13.48 0.48
N ARG A 835 -24.58 -12.94 0.26
CA ARG A 835 -25.19 -11.94 1.12
C ARG A 835 -26.58 -12.40 1.56
N GLY A 836 -26.90 -12.23 2.82
CA GLY A 836 -28.21 -12.51 3.39
C GLY A 836 -28.62 -11.41 4.34
N PHE A 837 -29.91 -11.07 4.37
CA PHE A 837 -30.46 -10.03 5.26
C PHE A 837 -31.87 -10.39 5.74
N LYS A 838 -32.19 -9.92 6.92
CA LYS A 838 -33.53 -10.01 7.47
C LYS A 838 -33.80 -8.85 8.42
N SER A 839 -34.94 -8.18 8.21
CA SER A 839 -35.41 -7.11 9.08
C SER A 839 -36.87 -7.33 9.45
N THR A 840 -37.18 -7.14 10.74
CA THR A 840 -38.54 -7.30 11.29
C THR A 840 -38.82 -6.18 12.29
N GLY A 841 -40.09 -5.97 12.63
CA GLY A 841 -40.52 -4.94 13.56
C GLY A 841 -41.56 -3.99 12.92
N ASP A 842 -41.86 -2.89 13.60
CA ASP A 842 -42.83 -1.88 13.13
C ASP A 842 -42.29 -1.13 11.89
N GLN A 843 -40.98 -0.88 11.87
CA GLN A 843 -40.26 -0.25 10.75
C GLN A 843 -39.18 -1.17 10.25
N PRO A 844 -39.47 -2.24 9.50
CA PRO A 844 -38.47 -3.10 8.94
C PRO A 844 -37.63 -2.35 7.91
N ARG A 845 -36.33 -2.65 7.86
CA ARG A 845 -35.44 -2.11 6.85
C ARG A 845 -35.63 -2.90 5.55
N TYR A 846 -35.73 -2.18 4.45
CA TYR A 846 -35.79 -2.80 3.13
C TYR A 846 -34.41 -2.77 2.48
N PHE A 847 -34.04 -3.90 1.88
CA PHE A 847 -32.82 -4.08 1.13
C PHE A 847 -33.17 -4.37 -0.32
N GLY A 848 -32.42 -3.76 -1.21
CA GLY A 848 -32.56 -4.00 -2.62
C GLY A 848 -31.28 -4.57 -3.20
N PHE A 849 -31.40 -5.50 -4.14
CA PHE A 849 -30.30 -6.00 -4.92
C PHE A 849 -30.76 -6.34 -6.35
N GLY A 850 -29.80 -6.66 -7.22
CA GLY A 850 -29.98 -6.91 -8.64
C GLY A 850 -29.11 -6.00 -9.48
N GLY A 851 -28.84 -6.41 -10.71
CA GLY A 851 -27.96 -5.70 -11.63
C GLY A 851 -26.51 -6.17 -11.53
N ASN A 852 -25.61 -5.36 -12.00
CA ASN A 852 -24.28 -5.60 -12.49
C ASN A 852 -23.35 -6.50 -11.62
N MET A 853 -23.32 -6.30 -10.30
CA MET A 853 -22.38 -6.96 -9.40
C MET A 853 -23.06 -7.93 -8.41
N GLU A 854 -24.40 -7.99 -8.48
CA GLU A 854 -25.20 -8.79 -7.54
C GLU A 854 -25.88 -9.95 -8.26
N LEU A 855 -26.82 -9.67 -9.13
CA LEU A 855 -27.44 -10.69 -9.98
C LEU A 855 -27.50 -10.17 -11.41
N ARG A 856 -26.44 -10.45 -12.19
CA ARG A 856 -26.25 -9.93 -13.55
C ARG A 856 -27.39 -10.39 -14.45
N GLY A 857 -27.81 -9.55 -15.40
CA GLY A 857 -28.95 -9.81 -16.29
C GLY A 857 -30.30 -9.29 -15.80
N TYR A 858 -30.43 -9.03 -14.50
CA TYR A 858 -31.58 -8.32 -13.93
C TYR A 858 -31.29 -6.83 -13.83
N ASN A 859 -32.34 -6.03 -13.77
CA ASN A 859 -32.17 -4.59 -13.59
C ASN A 859 -31.73 -4.27 -12.15
N TYR A 860 -31.14 -3.09 -11.97
CA TYR A 860 -30.78 -2.57 -10.65
C TYR A 860 -32.02 -2.54 -9.72
N LEU A 861 -31.87 -3.03 -8.47
CA LEU A 861 -32.95 -3.13 -7.48
C LEU A 861 -34.17 -3.94 -7.93
N SER A 862 -34.00 -4.93 -8.81
CA SER A 862 -35.12 -5.81 -9.20
C SER A 862 -35.67 -6.63 -8.05
N PHE A 863 -34.88 -6.85 -7.02
CA PHE A 863 -35.25 -7.64 -5.83
C PHE A 863 -35.19 -6.71 -4.62
N VAL A 864 -36.37 -6.46 -4.03
CA VAL A 864 -36.49 -5.62 -2.84
C VAL A 864 -37.32 -6.38 -1.81
N GLY A 865 -36.89 -6.34 -0.55
CA GLY A 865 -37.61 -6.98 0.55
C GLY A 865 -36.98 -6.67 1.89
N SER A 866 -37.68 -7.05 2.95
CA SER A 866 -37.13 -7.02 4.32
C SER A 866 -36.37 -8.30 4.67
N SER A 867 -36.51 -9.33 3.85
CA SER A 867 -35.78 -10.59 3.96
C SER A 867 -35.34 -11.06 2.57
N GLY A 868 -34.13 -11.59 2.46
CA GLY A 868 -33.63 -12.09 1.19
C GLY A 868 -32.18 -12.52 1.26
N PHE A 869 -31.70 -13.02 0.15
CA PHE A 869 -30.29 -13.38 -0.04
C PHE A 869 -29.93 -13.43 -1.52
N PHE A 870 -28.65 -13.36 -1.82
CA PHE A 870 -28.09 -13.75 -3.10
C PHE A 870 -26.73 -14.42 -2.93
N ALA A 871 -26.36 -15.25 -3.91
CA ALA A 871 -25.08 -15.90 -3.99
C ALA A 871 -24.56 -15.82 -5.43
N ASN A 872 -23.30 -15.43 -5.60
CA ASN A 872 -22.62 -15.29 -6.89
C ASN A 872 -21.32 -16.08 -6.90
N ALA A 873 -21.00 -16.60 -8.09
CA ALA A 873 -19.69 -17.17 -8.39
C ALA A 873 -19.23 -16.67 -9.76
N GLU A 874 -17.98 -16.22 -9.84
CA GLU A 874 -17.35 -15.71 -11.06
C GLU A 874 -15.98 -16.32 -11.26
N LEU A 875 -15.73 -16.85 -12.45
CA LEU A 875 -14.41 -17.26 -12.91
C LEU A 875 -13.87 -16.16 -13.82
N ARG A 876 -12.85 -15.44 -13.35
CA ARG A 876 -12.21 -14.31 -14.01
C ARG A 876 -10.90 -14.77 -14.63
N ILE A 877 -10.73 -14.57 -15.93
CA ILE A 877 -9.60 -15.08 -16.74
C ILE A 877 -8.89 -13.89 -17.38
N PRO A 878 -7.60 -13.62 -17.09
CA PRO A 878 -6.86 -12.58 -17.77
C PRO A 878 -6.67 -12.97 -19.24
N LEU A 879 -7.01 -12.05 -20.15
CA LEU A 879 -6.87 -12.21 -21.60
C LEU A 879 -5.68 -11.40 -22.13
N ILE A 880 -5.57 -10.15 -21.70
CA ILE A 880 -4.52 -9.22 -22.12
C ILE A 880 -4.07 -8.45 -20.87
N ASN A 881 -2.78 -8.45 -20.56
CA ASN A 881 -2.25 -7.71 -19.42
C ASN A 881 -2.08 -6.23 -19.74
N LEU A 882 -1.52 -5.92 -20.90
CA LEU A 882 -1.30 -4.57 -21.40
C LEU A 882 -1.17 -4.61 -22.91
N MET A 883 -1.72 -3.62 -23.61
CA MET A 883 -1.63 -3.54 -25.08
C MET A 883 -1.30 -2.11 -25.50
N ALA A 884 -0.21 -1.94 -26.22
CA ALA A 884 0.10 -0.68 -26.89
C ALA A 884 -0.75 -0.56 -28.17
N THR A 885 -1.50 0.53 -28.28
CA THR A 885 -2.34 0.83 -29.44
C THR A 885 -1.95 2.18 -30.06
N PRO A 886 -2.31 2.46 -31.31
CA PRO A 886 -2.05 3.75 -31.94
C PRO A 886 -2.70 4.97 -31.21
N ILE A 887 -3.65 4.72 -30.34
CA ILE A 887 -4.39 5.74 -29.56
C ILE A 887 -3.92 5.81 -28.11
N GLY A 888 -2.91 5.01 -27.69
CA GLY A 888 -2.35 4.96 -26.36
C GLY A 888 -2.23 3.54 -25.80
N ILE A 889 -1.79 3.46 -24.58
CA ILE A 889 -1.71 2.19 -23.86
C ILE A 889 -3.12 1.81 -23.39
N MET A 890 -3.58 0.63 -23.81
CA MET A 890 -4.82 0.03 -23.33
C MET A 890 -4.49 -0.85 -22.12
N GLY A 891 -5.21 -0.65 -21.03
CA GLY A 891 -5.05 -1.40 -19.79
C GLY A 891 -5.43 -2.87 -19.92
N PRO A 892 -5.39 -3.65 -18.84
CA PRO A 892 -5.68 -5.07 -18.90
C PRO A 892 -7.11 -5.35 -19.37
N VAL A 893 -7.26 -6.50 -20.06
CA VAL A 893 -8.56 -7.04 -20.49
C VAL A 893 -8.70 -8.44 -19.92
N ARG A 894 -9.85 -8.75 -19.36
CA ARG A 894 -10.16 -10.10 -18.84
C ARG A 894 -11.53 -10.58 -19.28
N GLY A 895 -11.69 -11.90 -19.37
CA GLY A 895 -12.96 -12.55 -19.56
C GLY A 895 -13.55 -13.04 -18.25
N THR A 896 -14.85 -13.03 -18.10
CA THR A 896 -15.55 -13.49 -16.91
C THR A 896 -16.64 -14.47 -17.28
N PHE A 897 -16.68 -15.63 -16.59
CA PHE A 897 -17.85 -16.53 -16.55
C PHE A 897 -18.51 -16.33 -15.19
N PHE A 898 -19.79 -16.08 -15.20
CA PHE A 898 -20.51 -15.81 -13.96
C PHE A 898 -21.82 -16.56 -13.85
N GLY A 899 -22.22 -16.82 -12.61
CA GLY A 899 -23.52 -17.35 -12.26
C GLY A 899 -23.97 -16.87 -10.88
N GLY A 900 -25.26 -16.63 -10.74
CA GLY A 900 -25.81 -16.16 -9.49
C GLY A 900 -27.26 -16.60 -9.28
N VAL A 901 -27.67 -16.64 -8.01
CA VAL A 901 -29.01 -16.97 -7.57
C VAL A 901 -29.40 -16.12 -6.38
N GLY A 902 -30.65 -15.69 -6.29
CA GLY A 902 -31.12 -14.92 -5.15
C GLY A 902 -32.65 -14.74 -5.16
N GLY A 903 -33.13 -14.10 -4.10
CA GLY A 903 -34.53 -13.72 -3.96
C GLY A 903 -34.76 -12.88 -2.72
N ALA A 904 -35.78 -12.05 -2.74
CA ALA A 904 -36.21 -11.21 -1.63
C ALA A 904 -37.74 -11.20 -1.52
N HIS A 905 -38.23 -10.95 -0.32
CA HIS A 905 -39.67 -10.84 -0.07
C HIS A 905 -40.00 -9.80 0.98
N TYR A 906 -41.21 -9.31 0.95
CA TYR A 906 -41.74 -8.38 1.93
C TYR A 906 -42.26 -9.10 3.20
N PRO A 907 -42.46 -8.37 4.33
CA PRO A 907 -43.00 -8.96 5.54
C PRO A 907 -44.43 -9.52 5.28
N GLY A 908 -44.66 -10.75 5.75
CA GLY A 908 -45.99 -11.39 5.62
C GLY A 908 -46.26 -12.03 4.27
N GLU A 909 -45.42 -11.83 3.27
CA GLU A 909 -45.52 -12.52 1.98
C GLU A 909 -44.99 -13.95 2.08
N PRO A 910 -45.72 -14.97 1.53
CA PRO A 910 -45.20 -16.30 1.44
C PRO A 910 -44.03 -16.33 0.44
N PHE A 911 -42.89 -16.83 0.87
CA PHE A 911 -41.72 -16.97 0.01
C PHE A 911 -41.39 -18.46 -0.20
N GLN A 912 -41.57 -18.90 -1.42
CA GLN A 912 -41.23 -20.27 -1.83
C GLN A 912 -40.07 -20.23 -2.82
N PHE A 913 -38.84 -20.42 -2.30
CA PHE A 913 -37.67 -20.38 -3.15
C PHE A 913 -37.66 -21.48 -4.23
N TRP A 914 -38.19 -22.64 -3.90
CA TRP A 914 -38.07 -23.87 -4.67
C TRP A 914 -39.37 -24.67 -4.72
N THR A 915 -39.74 -25.26 -5.86
CA THR A 915 -40.91 -26.17 -5.95
C THR A 915 -40.56 -27.54 -5.36
N LYS A 916 -41.49 -28.15 -4.62
CA LYS A 916 -41.38 -29.47 -4.05
C LYS A 916 -42.11 -30.59 -4.83
N GLY A 917 -42.72 -30.31 -5.94
CA GLY A 917 -43.53 -31.29 -6.63
C GLY A 917 -43.75 -31.02 -8.12
N PRO A 918 -44.36 -31.95 -8.88
CA PRO A 918 -44.72 -31.67 -10.23
C PRO A 918 -45.80 -30.58 -10.31
N GLY A 919 -45.57 -29.61 -11.20
CA GLY A 919 -46.67 -28.85 -11.73
C GLY A 919 -47.21 -27.67 -10.91
N VAL A 920 -46.39 -26.62 -10.66
CA VAL A 920 -46.94 -25.29 -10.75
C VAL A 920 -46.55 -24.76 -12.13
N SER A 921 -47.50 -24.79 -13.06
CA SER A 921 -47.30 -24.24 -14.36
C SER A 921 -47.28 -22.74 -14.27
N PHE A 922 -46.13 -22.09 -14.46
CA PHE A 922 -46.07 -20.67 -14.80
C PHE A 922 -46.44 -20.53 -16.25
N VAL A 923 -47.74 -20.63 -16.54
CA VAL A 923 -48.29 -20.26 -17.83
C VAL A 923 -48.07 -18.77 -17.99
N ASN A 924 -47.26 -18.36 -18.97
CA ASN A 924 -46.96 -17.01 -19.39
C ASN A 924 -46.03 -16.16 -18.47
N ASP A 925 -44.91 -16.78 -17.96
CA ASP A 925 -43.79 -15.92 -17.54
C ASP A 925 -43.18 -15.28 -18.81
N PRO A 926 -43.22 -13.97 -18.97
CA PRO A 926 -42.70 -13.29 -20.16
C PRO A 926 -41.18 -13.48 -20.35
N LEU A 927 -40.48 -13.97 -19.35
CA LEU A 927 -39.05 -14.21 -19.40
C LEU A 927 -38.67 -15.59 -19.96
N PHE A 928 -39.52 -16.62 -19.77
CA PHE A 928 -39.20 -18.00 -20.05
C PHE A 928 -40.05 -18.68 -21.12
N GLY A 929 -41.12 -18.10 -21.59
CA GLY A 929 -41.88 -18.46 -22.79
C GLY A 929 -42.67 -19.76 -22.79
N GLN A 930 -42.32 -20.79 -22.03
CA GLN A 930 -43.06 -22.07 -21.96
C GLN A 930 -43.04 -22.66 -20.55
N ALA A 931 -44.17 -23.21 -20.11
CA ALA A 931 -44.28 -23.99 -18.88
C ALA A 931 -43.56 -25.33 -19.01
N VAL A 932 -42.67 -25.67 -18.07
CA VAL A 932 -42.00 -26.97 -18.02
C VAL A 932 -42.19 -27.56 -16.63
N ASP A 933 -42.62 -28.81 -16.59
CA ASP A 933 -42.80 -29.57 -15.34
C ASP A 933 -41.46 -29.93 -14.69
N GLY A 934 -41.38 -29.86 -13.38
CA GLY A 934 -40.28 -30.33 -12.57
C GLY A 934 -39.81 -29.33 -11.52
N ARG A 935 -38.76 -29.68 -10.78
CA ARG A 935 -38.19 -28.80 -9.73
C ARG A 935 -37.54 -27.58 -10.36
N ARG A 936 -37.96 -26.38 -9.93
CA ARG A 936 -37.45 -25.11 -10.39
C ARG A 936 -37.57 -24.04 -9.29
N LEU A 937 -36.89 -22.89 -9.50
CA LEU A 937 -37.11 -21.72 -8.66
C LEU A 937 -38.52 -21.14 -8.84
N VAL A 938 -39.16 -20.76 -7.76
CA VAL A 938 -40.49 -20.11 -7.77
C VAL A 938 -40.35 -18.61 -7.58
N ASP A 939 -40.01 -18.17 -6.34
CA ASP A 939 -39.76 -16.76 -6.01
C ASP A 939 -38.28 -16.42 -6.11
N GLY A 940 -37.39 -17.43 -6.12
CA GLY A 940 -36.00 -17.27 -6.44
C GLY A 940 -35.78 -17.02 -7.94
N ARG A 941 -34.70 -16.31 -8.24
CA ARG A 941 -34.22 -16.04 -9.62
C ARG A 941 -32.75 -16.39 -9.73
N ALA A 942 -32.34 -16.79 -10.90
CA ALA A 942 -30.95 -17.08 -11.21
C ALA A 942 -30.57 -16.53 -12.58
N SER A 943 -29.29 -16.31 -12.78
CA SER A 943 -28.70 -15.97 -14.06
C SER A 943 -27.32 -16.57 -14.19
N PHE A 944 -26.87 -16.75 -15.42
CA PHE A 944 -25.50 -17.10 -15.77
C PHE A 944 -25.10 -16.40 -17.06
N GLY A 945 -23.79 -16.26 -17.29
CA GLY A 945 -23.37 -15.58 -18.50
C GLY A 945 -21.87 -15.49 -18.65
N VAL A 946 -21.48 -14.71 -19.64
CA VAL A 946 -20.12 -14.39 -19.98
C VAL A 946 -19.93 -12.88 -20.06
N GLY A 947 -18.76 -12.40 -19.71
CA GLY A 947 -18.43 -10.98 -19.78
C GLY A 947 -17.03 -10.73 -20.30
N VAL A 948 -16.80 -9.54 -20.81
CA VAL A 948 -15.48 -8.99 -21.11
C VAL A 948 -15.33 -7.69 -20.32
N GLU A 949 -14.23 -7.57 -19.63
CA GLU A 949 -13.91 -6.41 -18.80
C GLU A 949 -12.62 -5.78 -19.32
N ALA A 950 -12.62 -4.46 -19.46
CA ALA A 950 -11.47 -3.72 -19.97
C ALA A 950 -11.27 -2.45 -19.15
N PHE A 951 -10.01 -2.15 -18.81
CA PHE A 951 -9.66 -0.89 -18.17
C PHE A 951 -9.33 0.14 -19.24
N LEU A 952 -10.30 0.99 -19.54
CA LEU A 952 -10.23 1.97 -20.61
C LEU A 952 -10.39 3.40 -20.05
N LEU A 953 -9.54 4.32 -20.46
CA LEU A 953 -9.57 5.73 -20.03
C LEU A 953 -9.58 5.94 -18.50
N GLY A 954 -8.91 5.04 -17.77
CA GLY A 954 -8.87 5.07 -16.31
C GLY A 954 -10.13 4.50 -15.62
N LEU A 955 -11.05 3.88 -16.38
CA LEU A 955 -12.32 3.35 -15.88
C LEU A 955 -12.43 1.84 -16.15
N PRO A 956 -12.85 1.03 -15.16
CA PRO A 956 -13.19 -0.37 -15.38
C PRO A 956 -14.55 -0.48 -16.07
N MET A 957 -14.55 -0.93 -17.32
CA MET A 957 -15.73 -1.08 -18.17
C MET A 957 -16.06 -2.57 -18.37
N HIS A 958 -17.32 -2.92 -18.25
CA HIS A 958 -17.83 -4.28 -18.34
C HIS A 958 -18.86 -4.41 -19.47
N PHE A 959 -18.74 -5.51 -20.22
CA PHE A 959 -19.63 -5.89 -21.31
C PHE A 959 -20.12 -7.32 -21.03
N ASP A 960 -21.36 -7.46 -20.56
CA ASP A 960 -21.90 -8.72 -20.08
C ASP A 960 -23.03 -9.24 -20.98
N TRP A 961 -23.06 -10.55 -21.25
CA TRP A 961 -24.16 -11.29 -21.89
C TRP A 961 -24.70 -12.30 -20.90
N SER A 962 -25.93 -12.08 -20.43
CA SER A 962 -26.55 -12.82 -19.33
C SER A 962 -27.79 -13.56 -19.78
N TRP A 963 -27.88 -14.86 -19.48
CA TRP A 963 -29.10 -15.65 -19.59
C TRP A 963 -29.79 -15.76 -18.24
N LEU A 964 -31.08 -15.38 -18.21
CA LEU A 964 -31.90 -15.57 -17.03
C LEU A 964 -32.37 -17.00 -16.96
N THR A 965 -32.50 -17.58 -15.75
CA THR A 965 -32.94 -18.96 -15.60
C THR A 965 -33.68 -19.19 -14.28
N ASP A 966 -34.60 -20.15 -14.27
CA ASP A 966 -35.20 -20.72 -13.06
C ASP A 966 -34.55 -22.07 -12.66
N LEU A 967 -33.38 -22.36 -13.22
CA LEU A 967 -32.60 -23.59 -13.11
C LEU A 967 -33.18 -24.79 -13.88
N LYS A 968 -34.29 -24.62 -14.59
CA LYS A 968 -34.88 -25.61 -15.48
C LYS A 968 -34.93 -25.14 -16.92
N VAL A 969 -35.32 -23.87 -17.08
CA VAL A 969 -35.42 -23.18 -18.38
C VAL A 969 -34.54 -21.95 -18.35
N ARG A 970 -34.07 -21.54 -19.50
CA ARG A 970 -33.33 -20.27 -19.65
C ARG A 970 -33.99 -19.36 -20.68
N SER A 971 -33.72 -18.07 -20.61
CA SER A 971 -34.11 -17.12 -21.64
C SER A 971 -33.54 -17.51 -23.01
N THR A 972 -34.29 -17.30 -24.08
CA THR A 972 -33.92 -17.66 -25.47
C THR A 972 -32.72 -16.89 -25.99
N SER A 973 -32.61 -15.60 -25.63
CA SER A 973 -31.52 -14.73 -26.00
C SER A 973 -30.83 -14.16 -24.74
N PRO A 974 -29.51 -13.89 -24.81
CA PRO A 974 -28.82 -13.22 -23.71
C PRO A 974 -29.24 -11.76 -23.65
N ARG A 975 -29.29 -11.21 -22.45
CA ARG A 975 -29.39 -9.77 -22.22
C ARG A 975 -28.00 -9.18 -22.24
N PHE A 976 -27.78 -8.16 -23.06
CA PHE A 976 -26.54 -7.40 -23.03
C PHE A 976 -26.66 -6.28 -22.02
N GLN A 977 -25.60 -6.11 -21.19
CA GLN A 977 -25.47 -5.02 -20.22
C GLN A 977 -24.08 -4.41 -20.34
N PHE A 978 -24.04 -3.10 -20.40
CA PHE A 978 -22.82 -2.31 -20.27
C PHE A 978 -22.85 -1.57 -18.93
N TRP A 979 -21.75 -1.60 -18.20
CA TRP A 979 -21.65 -0.86 -16.97
C TRP A 979 -20.19 -0.48 -16.64
N ILE A 980 -20.02 0.50 -15.75
CA ILE A 980 -18.73 1.00 -15.30
C ILE A 980 -18.68 0.84 -13.79
N GLY A 981 -17.60 0.25 -13.26
CA GLY A 981 -17.43 0.06 -11.83
C GLY A 981 -16.46 -1.09 -11.51
N TYR A 982 -16.05 -1.16 -10.25
CA TYR A 982 -15.20 -2.24 -9.78
C TYR A 982 -16.03 -3.49 -9.47
N ASP A 983 -15.41 -4.66 -9.59
CA ASP A 983 -16.00 -5.93 -9.18
C ASP A 983 -16.16 -6.05 -7.65
N PHE A 984 -17.08 -6.97 -7.25
CA PHE A 984 -17.22 -7.32 -5.85
C PHE A 984 -16.02 -8.05 -5.31
#